data_b7c76b39fc09044bc428628c10345eac
#
_entry.id   b7c76b39fc09044bc428628c10345eac
#
_cell.length_a   1.000
_cell.length_b   1.000
_cell.length_c   1.000
_cell.angle_alpha   90.00
_cell.angle_beta   90.00
_cell.angle_gamma   90.00
#
_symmetry.space_group_name_H-M   'P 1'
#
loop_
_entity.id
_entity.type
_entity.pdbx_description
1 polymer ?
#
loop_
_entity_poly.entity_id
_entity_poly.type
_entity_poly.pdbx_seq_one_letter_code
_entity_poly.pdbx_strand_id
1 'polypeptide(L)'
;MNCFFRDNHEALHKCNKPYQYVGGEFLSYNKDFDSAKVRFAFAFPDKYEIGISNLGVRVLYGLINQQPDYMCDRVYAPEPDFQPEILYGLESKKLIKDFDAVGFSLQYEMSYPTVLKMLEMSGIPYRNDMRADDDPIIIAGGPCCFNPLPLADFIDVFVIGDGEDSIIEICQILEKTKGMPRQERINALCLNSSNTGRWSASVGGNVTKRIAQLSYDTALKSYPIPFSTSVQDRAVVEIRRGCGRMCRFCQPGHVTLPIRERSAEDIIKIAKELVKNTGYDEYSLLSLSSNDYKNINEVIKELAVDFNEKKISVSLPSQRIDGFNLELANLVQSVRKSTMTLAPEAGSQRLRNVIKKNITEEQIINAVTTLYENGWSRVKFYFICGLPTETLQDMDEMAELFRRIRYRCRMIKREKGLSHGMDITCTLSILVPKPFTPFQWFGQMPLEKVTEHIKYLKELVSHIKGVKINYHEQFTSQLEAVLTRGDKSLCAYIEALYKKGCYLDAWGEYFKEDIWRETAKELGIDLVNLAQKEYSTEDVLPWDFINIGVDKKWLVNEYYEAKNAAKQLSSEANIVPTCEKQCVNCGVCPNLKTHKVLAKEYKASDKAQNLKIEIKDPSLCQGYDKETYKYRLKLTKTGILKYFSHLDWQNTFFKSLSRTDLNVVYSLGYNPSMKVSMGVALPLFCESDCELVDVELFDNLTPEELKLKLEKVLPEGCKIISIVNLDKSAKAIDITAQWAEYKIEIFNKSLYDFENLRYNTDKVLSSGEIFIEKKNKKGLLKKTDIKPSIKSYRFEDENLFIVLKTGQSAIGKKDGTTEAGIPALRADVLMELIAPDVVFDIKRTRFFDAELNEL
;
A
#
# COMPACT_ATOMS: atom_id res chain seq x y z
N MET A 1 20.97 23.72 -7.06
CA MET A 1 20.31 22.68 -6.23
C MET A 1 18.95 23.24 -5.85
N ASN A 2 17.86 22.48 -5.98
CA ASN A 2 16.52 22.92 -5.59
C ASN A 2 16.54 23.22 -4.08
N CYS A 3 15.81 24.24 -3.61
CA CYS A 3 15.78 24.65 -2.20
C CYS A 3 15.48 23.46 -1.28
N PHE A 4 14.54 22.59 -1.65
CA PHE A 4 14.21 21.38 -0.88
C PHE A 4 15.44 20.51 -0.54
N PHE A 5 16.26 20.16 -1.54
CA PHE A 5 17.41 19.29 -1.31
C PHE A 5 18.51 19.98 -0.50
N ARG A 6 18.66 21.31 -0.63
CA ARG A 6 19.61 22.08 0.16
C ARG A 6 19.17 22.17 1.63
N ASP A 7 17.90 22.52 1.85
CA ASP A 7 17.36 22.82 3.18
C ASP A 7 17.12 21.55 4.01
N ASN A 8 16.91 20.38 3.34
CA ASN A 8 16.65 19.09 4.02
C ASN A 8 17.78 18.08 3.87
N HIS A 9 18.96 18.46 3.40
CA HIS A 9 20.05 17.53 3.09
C HIS A 9 20.44 16.66 4.30
N GLU A 10 20.70 17.28 5.45
CA GLU A 10 21.09 16.56 6.68
C GLU A 10 19.95 15.69 7.20
N ALA A 11 18.70 16.17 7.16
CA ALA A 11 17.54 15.39 7.57
C ALA A 11 17.34 14.15 6.69
N LEU A 12 17.52 14.29 5.37
CA LEU A 12 17.47 13.16 4.43
C LEU A 12 18.56 12.12 4.75
N HIS A 13 19.77 12.53 5.14
CA HIS A 13 20.85 11.61 5.49
C HIS A 13 20.64 10.88 6.82
N LYS A 14 19.77 11.40 7.69
CA LYS A 14 19.43 10.78 8.97
C LYS A 14 18.22 9.85 8.90
N CYS A 15 17.38 9.95 7.85
CA CYS A 15 16.19 9.13 7.75
C CYS A 15 16.47 7.75 7.11
N ASN A 16 15.67 6.76 7.53
CA ASN A 16 15.82 5.37 7.08
C ASN A 16 15.38 5.15 5.62
N LYS A 17 14.42 5.94 5.13
CA LYS A 17 13.80 5.76 3.82
C LYS A 17 13.69 7.08 3.05
N PRO A 18 14.81 7.70 2.66
CA PRO A 18 14.81 9.02 2.04
C PRO A 18 14.05 9.08 0.70
N TYR A 19 13.93 7.95 0.00
CA TYR A 19 13.21 7.87 -1.29
C TYR A 19 11.74 8.33 -1.19
N GLN A 20 11.13 8.27 0.00
CA GLN A 20 9.75 8.71 0.22
C GLN A 20 9.53 10.22 0.04
N TYR A 21 10.62 11.01 0.14
CA TYR A 21 10.57 12.47 0.19
C TYR A 21 11.17 13.14 -1.05
N VAL A 22 11.88 12.38 -1.88
CA VAL A 22 12.64 12.96 -3.01
C VAL A 22 11.83 13.09 -4.30
N GLY A 23 10.72 12.37 -4.47
CA GLY A 23 9.92 12.36 -5.71
C GLY A 23 10.67 11.77 -6.90
N GLY A 24 10.24 12.12 -8.11
CA GLY A 24 10.87 11.66 -9.35
C GLY A 24 10.48 10.23 -9.74
N GLU A 25 9.41 9.66 -9.14
CA GLU A 25 8.92 8.35 -9.48
C GLU A 25 8.53 8.27 -10.97
N PHE A 26 8.71 7.08 -11.56
CA PHE A 26 8.21 6.83 -12.90
C PHE A 26 6.74 7.20 -13.03
N LEU A 27 6.38 7.83 -14.15
CA LEU A 27 5.02 8.22 -14.50
C LEU A 27 4.41 9.26 -13.55
N SER A 28 5.20 9.91 -12.66
CA SER A 28 4.77 11.13 -12.00
C SER A 28 4.66 12.28 -13.01
N TYR A 29 3.70 13.16 -12.78
CA TYR A 29 3.53 14.33 -13.64
C TYR A 29 4.47 15.45 -13.16
N ASN A 30 5.28 15.98 -14.07
CA ASN A 30 6.16 17.13 -13.80
C ASN A 30 5.64 18.31 -14.60
N LYS A 31 4.74 19.10 -13.99
CA LYS A 31 4.15 20.30 -14.58
C LYS A 31 4.79 21.55 -14.01
N ASP A 32 4.83 22.60 -14.81
CA ASP A 32 5.29 23.90 -14.33
C ASP A 32 4.28 24.51 -13.36
N PHE A 33 4.74 24.75 -12.13
CA PHE A 33 3.93 25.28 -11.03
C PHE A 33 3.40 26.67 -11.30
N ASP A 34 4.22 27.52 -11.92
CA ASP A 34 3.92 28.93 -12.09
C ASP A 34 2.95 29.18 -13.26
N SER A 35 2.90 28.28 -14.24
CA SER A 35 1.97 28.33 -15.37
C SER A 35 0.60 27.71 -15.10
N ALA A 36 0.45 26.90 -14.06
CA ALA A 36 -0.79 26.25 -13.73
C ALA A 36 -1.85 27.24 -13.24
N LYS A 37 -3.07 27.15 -13.80
CA LYS A 37 -4.22 27.97 -13.35
C LYS A 37 -4.72 27.56 -11.98
N VAL A 38 -4.72 26.23 -11.71
CA VAL A 38 -5.04 25.67 -10.39
C VAL A 38 -3.92 24.71 -9.95
N ARG A 39 -3.45 24.91 -8.73
CA ARG A 39 -2.43 24.14 -8.06
C ARG A 39 -3.08 23.38 -6.93
N PHE A 40 -3.14 22.07 -7.04
CA PHE A 40 -3.78 21.21 -6.05
C PHE A 40 -2.72 20.34 -5.35
N ALA A 41 -2.73 20.29 -4.02
CA ALA A 41 -1.91 19.35 -3.26
C ALA A 41 -2.81 18.22 -2.74
N PHE A 42 -2.53 16.98 -3.12
CA PHE A 42 -3.27 15.82 -2.62
C PHE A 42 -2.53 15.23 -1.42
N ALA A 43 -3.07 15.48 -0.22
CA ALA A 43 -2.51 15.08 1.06
C ALA A 43 -3.10 13.73 1.53
N PHE A 44 -2.23 12.85 2.00
CA PHE A 44 -2.64 11.61 2.64
C PHE A 44 -2.08 11.56 4.06
N PRO A 45 -2.92 11.55 5.11
CA PRO A 45 -2.47 11.66 6.50
C PRO A 45 -2.00 10.34 7.08
N ASP A 46 -1.09 9.68 6.35
CA ASP A 46 -0.41 8.44 6.72
C ASP A 46 0.91 8.35 5.96
N LYS A 47 1.72 7.32 6.28
CA LYS A 47 3.02 7.06 5.66
C LYS A 47 2.92 6.92 4.14
N TYR A 48 4.02 7.23 3.45
CA TYR A 48 4.15 7.15 2.00
C TYR A 48 3.67 5.81 1.42
N GLU A 49 4.07 4.66 2.02
CA GLU A 49 3.75 3.34 1.48
C GLU A 49 2.24 3.05 1.45
N ILE A 50 1.48 3.62 2.39
CA ILE A 50 0.02 3.51 2.42
C ILE A 50 -0.59 4.45 1.40
N GLY A 51 -0.18 5.72 1.42
CA GLY A 51 -0.74 6.75 0.56
C GLY A 51 -0.49 6.50 -0.93
N ILE A 52 0.74 6.14 -1.32
CA ILE A 52 1.08 5.78 -2.72
C ILE A 52 0.33 4.54 -3.21
N SER A 53 -0.10 3.66 -2.29
CA SER A 53 -0.87 2.45 -2.59
C SER A 53 -2.37 2.71 -2.74
N ASN A 54 -2.87 3.86 -2.30
CA ASN A 54 -4.30 4.16 -2.31
C ASN A 54 -4.79 4.45 -3.73
N LEU A 55 -5.72 3.62 -4.23
CA LEU A 55 -6.25 3.75 -5.60
C LEU A 55 -7.00 5.07 -5.81
N GLY A 56 -7.77 5.53 -4.82
CA GLY A 56 -8.51 6.79 -4.92
C GLY A 56 -7.59 7.99 -5.14
N VAL A 57 -6.50 8.07 -4.36
CA VAL A 57 -5.48 9.12 -4.53
C VAL A 57 -4.85 9.05 -5.92
N ARG A 58 -4.46 7.85 -6.38
CA ARG A 58 -3.90 7.66 -7.73
C ARG A 58 -4.83 8.14 -8.82
N VAL A 59 -6.14 7.79 -8.72
CA VAL A 59 -7.16 8.19 -9.70
C VAL A 59 -7.32 9.70 -9.72
N LEU A 60 -7.54 10.33 -8.58
CA LEU A 60 -7.81 11.78 -8.51
C LEU A 60 -6.58 12.61 -8.91
N TYR A 61 -5.38 12.21 -8.47
CA TYR A 61 -4.11 12.80 -8.93
C TYR A 61 -3.95 12.74 -10.44
N GLY A 62 -4.23 11.57 -11.04
CA GLY A 62 -4.15 11.39 -12.48
C GLY A 62 -5.16 12.24 -13.24
N LEU A 63 -6.42 12.30 -12.77
CA LEU A 63 -7.47 13.08 -13.41
C LEU A 63 -7.18 14.58 -13.43
N ILE A 64 -6.68 15.15 -12.33
CA ILE A 64 -6.26 16.57 -12.29
C ILE A 64 -5.11 16.80 -13.27
N ASN A 65 -4.07 15.96 -13.22
CA ASN A 65 -2.88 16.14 -14.04
C ASN A 65 -3.09 15.86 -15.53
N GLN A 66 -4.16 15.14 -15.91
CA GLN A 66 -4.55 15.00 -17.31
C GLN A 66 -5.16 16.29 -17.89
N GLN A 67 -5.64 17.22 -17.03
CA GLN A 67 -6.10 18.53 -17.50
C GLN A 67 -4.88 19.41 -17.87
N PRO A 68 -4.87 20.08 -19.00
CA PRO A 68 -3.72 20.88 -19.43
C PRO A 68 -3.38 22.03 -18.47
N ASP A 69 -4.38 22.68 -17.93
CA ASP A 69 -4.26 23.92 -17.13
C ASP A 69 -4.14 23.67 -15.63
N TYR A 70 -4.31 22.44 -15.15
CA TYR A 70 -4.30 22.11 -13.73
C TYR A 70 -3.09 21.24 -13.39
N MET A 71 -2.58 21.40 -12.18
CA MET A 71 -1.54 20.53 -11.65
C MET A 71 -1.94 19.97 -10.29
N CYS A 72 -1.41 18.81 -9.97
CA CYS A 72 -1.58 18.18 -8.68
C CYS A 72 -0.27 17.56 -8.22
N ASP A 73 0.17 17.94 -7.03
CA ASP A 73 1.26 17.29 -6.29
C ASP A 73 0.71 16.33 -5.24
N ARG A 74 1.57 15.42 -4.81
CA ARG A 74 1.28 14.53 -3.68
C ARG A 74 2.04 14.95 -2.44
N VAL A 75 1.42 14.71 -1.29
CA VAL A 75 2.03 14.95 0.02
C VAL A 75 1.63 13.85 0.98
N TYR A 76 2.58 13.29 1.71
CA TYR A 76 2.36 12.23 2.70
C TYR A 76 2.82 12.68 4.07
N ALA A 77 2.26 12.09 5.14
CA ALA A 77 2.74 12.35 6.49
C ALA A 77 4.18 11.81 6.63
N PRO A 78 5.17 12.65 6.96
CA PRO A 78 6.54 12.20 7.14
C PRO A 78 6.67 11.30 8.37
N GLU A 79 7.57 10.31 8.31
CA GLU A 79 7.88 9.48 9.48
C GLU A 79 8.66 10.31 10.52
N PRO A 80 8.63 9.92 11.82
CA PRO A 80 9.29 10.70 12.88
C PRO A 80 10.80 10.86 12.75
N ASP A 81 11.48 10.03 11.94
CA ASP A 81 12.91 10.15 11.65
C ASP A 81 13.21 11.21 10.56
N PHE A 82 12.19 11.71 9.86
CA PHE A 82 12.28 12.83 8.93
C PHE A 82 11.18 13.84 9.22
N GLN A 83 11.52 14.87 9.97
CA GLN A 83 10.58 15.98 10.26
C GLN A 83 11.14 17.28 9.66
N PRO A 84 10.75 17.60 8.43
CA PRO A 84 11.10 18.87 7.83
C PRO A 84 10.40 20.00 8.58
N GLU A 85 11.00 21.18 8.63
CA GLU A 85 10.37 22.36 9.24
C GLU A 85 9.07 22.71 8.50
N ILE A 86 9.04 22.55 7.17
CA ILE A 86 7.91 22.86 6.30
C ILE A 86 7.71 21.72 5.29
N LEU A 87 6.44 21.34 5.04
CA LEU A 87 6.10 20.35 4.01
C LEU A 87 6.13 20.95 2.60
N TYR A 88 6.58 20.13 1.66
CA TYR A 88 6.68 20.43 0.23
C TYR A 88 5.85 19.42 -0.58
N GLY A 89 5.35 19.87 -1.74
CA GLY A 89 4.79 18.98 -2.76
C GLY A 89 5.86 18.02 -3.29
N LEU A 90 5.51 16.75 -3.45
CA LEU A 90 6.48 15.71 -3.82
C LEU A 90 7.04 15.89 -5.23
N GLU A 91 6.26 16.41 -6.16
CA GLU A 91 6.67 16.68 -7.55
C GLU A 91 7.38 18.01 -7.69
N SER A 92 6.69 19.10 -7.41
CA SER A 92 7.16 20.46 -7.67
C SER A 92 8.23 20.95 -6.68
N LYS A 93 8.30 20.35 -5.48
CA LYS A 93 9.12 20.86 -4.37
C LYS A 93 8.75 22.29 -3.93
N LYS A 94 7.50 22.70 -4.18
CA LYS A 94 6.95 23.97 -3.71
C LYS A 94 6.30 23.79 -2.34
N LEU A 95 6.21 24.86 -1.56
CA LEU A 95 5.59 24.84 -0.25
C LEU A 95 4.09 24.56 -0.36
N ILE A 96 3.54 23.73 0.52
CA ILE A 96 2.11 23.37 0.45
C ILE A 96 1.19 24.58 0.63
N LYS A 97 1.59 25.57 1.39
CA LYS A 97 0.84 26.83 1.55
C LYS A 97 0.70 27.64 0.24
N ASP A 98 1.55 27.40 -0.77
CA ASP A 98 1.52 28.14 -2.03
C ASP A 98 0.53 27.52 -3.04
N PHE A 99 -0.14 26.44 -2.69
CA PHE A 99 -1.18 25.82 -3.50
C PHE A 99 -2.54 26.51 -3.34
N ASP A 100 -3.42 26.38 -4.35
CA ASP A 100 -4.78 26.95 -4.30
C ASP A 100 -5.73 26.12 -3.41
N ALA A 101 -5.46 24.80 -3.29
CA ALA A 101 -6.20 23.90 -2.41
C ALA A 101 -5.34 22.69 -1.96
N VAL A 102 -5.68 22.18 -0.77
CA VAL A 102 -5.12 20.93 -0.22
C VAL A 102 -6.26 19.94 0.03
N GLY A 103 -6.22 18.78 -0.64
CA GLY A 103 -7.23 17.73 -0.51
C GLY A 103 -6.74 16.54 0.32
N PHE A 104 -7.37 16.27 1.45
CA PHE A 104 -7.09 15.12 2.30
C PHE A 104 -7.93 13.91 1.91
N SER A 105 -7.30 12.74 1.76
CA SER A 105 -7.99 11.46 1.61
C SER A 105 -8.06 10.75 2.97
N LEU A 106 -9.23 10.79 3.62
CA LEU A 106 -9.45 10.28 4.96
C LEU A 106 -9.97 8.84 4.91
N GLN A 107 -9.09 7.87 5.21
CA GLN A 107 -9.40 6.45 5.12
C GLN A 107 -9.65 5.80 6.50
N TYR A 108 -9.13 6.37 7.56
CA TYR A 108 -9.18 5.85 8.92
C TYR A 108 -9.19 6.97 9.95
N GLU A 109 -10.09 6.88 10.93
CA GLU A 109 -10.35 7.96 11.89
C GLU A 109 -9.16 8.25 12.82
N MET A 110 -8.33 7.25 13.13
CA MET A 110 -7.12 7.44 13.95
C MET A 110 -6.07 8.37 13.30
N SER A 111 -6.25 8.74 12.02
CA SER A 111 -5.38 9.70 11.34
C SER A 111 -5.75 11.18 11.60
N TYR A 112 -6.81 11.48 12.34
CA TYR A 112 -7.29 12.84 12.54
C TYR A 112 -6.26 13.79 13.18
N PRO A 113 -5.53 13.43 14.26
CA PRO A 113 -4.45 14.28 14.77
C PRO A 113 -3.33 14.51 13.74
N THR A 114 -3.06 13.53 12.86
CA THR A 114 -2.06 13.64 11.79
C THR A 114 -2.46 14.70 10.75
N VAL A 115 -3.76 14.86 10.46
CA VAL A 115 -4.25 15.96 9.58
C VAL A 115 -3.85 17.33 10.12
N LEU A 116 -4.06 17.57 11.42
CA LEU A 116 -3.72 18.84 12.06
C LEU A 116 -2.21 19.08 12.02
N LYS A 117 -1.41 18.05 12.29
CA LYS A 117 0.06 18.15 12.24
C LYS A 117 0.56 18.44 10.82
N MET A 118 -0.02 17.82 9.79
CA MET A 118 0.34 18.12 8.40
C MET A 118 -0.01 19.56 8.00
N LEU A 119 -1.14 20.09 8.46
CA LEU A 119 -1.52 21.50 8.23
C LEU A 119 -0.52 22.45 8.90
N GLU A 120 -0.17 22.21 10.18
CA GLU A 120 0.86 22.99 10.88
C GLU A 120 2.20 22.97 10.14
N MET A 121 2.70 21.75 9.80
CA MET A 121 3.94 21.58 9.04
C MET A 121 3.88 22.19 7.64
N SER A 122 2.69 22.43 7.10
CA SER A 122 2.50 23.14 5.83
C SER A 122 2.49 24.66 5.98
N GLY A 123 2.56 25.18 7.21
CA GLY A 123 2.43 26.61 7.50
C GLY A 123 1.00 27.13 7.30
N ILE A 124 0.00 26.24 7.37
CA ILE A 124 -1.42 26.56 7.20
C ILE A 124 -2.11 26.44 8.57
N PRO A 125 -2.88 27.46 9.02
CA PRO A 125 -3.65 27.34 10.26
C PRO A 125 -4.54 26.09 10.25
N TYR A 126 -4.40 25.20 11.23
CA TYR A 126 -5.19 23.97 11.28
C TYR A 126 -6.68 24.23 11.53
N ARG A 127 -7.04 25.29 12.25
CA ARG A 127 -8.45 25.71 12.41
C ARG A 127 -8.90 26.52 11.21
N ASN A 128 -10.11 26.22 10.71
CA ASN A 128 -10.67 26.87 9.54
C ASN A 128 -11.06 28.35 9.79
N ASP A 129 -11.41 28.71 11.04
CA ASP A 129 -11.75 30.10 11.46
C ASP A 129 -10.50 31.00 11.60
N MET A 130 -9.30 30.45 11.54
CA MET A 130 -8.04 31.20 11.61
C MET A 130 -7.38 31.43 10.23
N ARG A 131 -7.95 30.88 9.17
CA ARG A 131 -7.38 30.97 7.81
C ARG A 131 -7.73 32.28 7.14
N ALA A 132 -6.72 32.85 6.49
CA ALA A 132 -6.87 34.06 5.67
C ALA A 132 -7.41 33.74 4.26
N ASP A 133 -7.71 34.75 3.47
CA ASP A 133 -8.26 34.62 2.12
C ASP A 133 -7.27 33.98 1.13
N ASP A 134 -5.97 34.17 1.36
CA ASP A 134 -4.86 33.64 0.55
C ASP A 134 -4.41 32.24 0.97
N ASP A 135 -4.82 31.74 2.13
CA ASP A 135 -4.56 30.37 2.53
C ASP A 135 -5.27 29.38 1.59
N PRO A 136 -4.70 28.20 1.32
CA PRO A 136 -5.34 27.14 0.52
C PRO A 136 -6.71 26.75 1.08
N ILE A 137 -7.65 26.39 0.20
CA ILE A 137 -8.91 25.76 0.61
C ILE A 137 -8.62 24.32 1.02
N ILE A 138 -9.00 23.95 2.25
CA ILE A 138 -8.79 22.61 2.78
C ILE A 138 -10.01 21.72 2.51
N ILE A 139 -9.81 20.68 1.74
CA ILE A 139 -10.86 19.77 1.27
C ILE A 139 -10.60 18.38 1.85
N ALA A 140 -11.65 17.65 2.22
CA ALA A 140 -11.52 16.26 2.63
C ALA A 140 -12.49 15.36 1.84
N GLY A 141 -12.03 14.18 1.49
CA GLY A 141 -12.83 13.10 0.91
C GLY A 141 -12.44 11.74 1.50
N GLY A 142 -13.17 10.70 1.11
CA GLY A 142 -12.92 9.34 1.60
C GLY A 142 -13.99 8.83 2.56
N PRO A 143 -13.88 7.58 3.04
CA PRO A 143 -14.92 6.92 3.84
C PRO A 143 -15.22 7.61 5.18
N CYS A 144 -14.23 8.25 5.82
CA CYS A 144 -14.48 8.98 7.07
C CYS A 144 -15.39 10.19 6.88
N CYS A 145 -15.50 10.74 5.66
CA CYS A 145 -16.38 11.89 5.38
C CYS A 145 -17.87 11.55 5.42
N PHE A 146 -18.26 10.28 5.60
CA PHE A 146 -19.65 9.93 5.90
C PHE A 146 -20.08 10.27 7.36
N ASN A 147 -19.15 10.73 8.19
CA ASN A 147 -19.43 11.56 9.37
C ASN A 147 -18.35 12.65 9.46
N PRO A 148 -18.56 13.84 8.88
CA PRO A 148 -17.55 14.90 8.82
C PRO A 148 -17.44 15.70 10.10
N LEU A 149 -18.39 15.56 11.04
CA LEU A 149 -18.52 16.44 12.20
C LEU A 149 -17.29 16.49 13.13
N PRO A 150 -16.58 15.36 13.40
CA PRO A 150 -15.37 15.39 14.23
C PRO A 150 -14.22 16.23 13.67
N LEU A 151 -14.25 16.56 12.37
CA LEU A 151 -13.26 17.43 11.72
C LEU A 151 -13.84 18.76 11.22
N ALA A 152 -15.06 19.11 11.61
CA ALA A 152 -15.79 20.28 11.09
C ALA A 152 -15.10 21.63 11.34
N ASP A 153 -14.26 21.74 12.40
CA ASP A 153 -13.52 22.98 12.72
C ASP A 153 -12.16 23.06 12.00
N PHE A 154 -11.77 22.02 11.25
CA PHE A 154 -10.45 21.93 10.61
C PHE A 154 -10.51 21.85 9.08
N ILE A 155 -11.61 21.39 8.51
CA ILE A 155 -11.80 21.21 7.07
C ILE A 155 -12.82 22.23 6.56
N ASP A 156 -12.53 22.85 5.41
CA ASP A 156 -13.42 23.84 4.81
C ASP A 156 -14.55 23.18 4.01
N VAL A 157 -14.23 22.13 3.23
CA VAL A 157 -15.20 21.45 2.36
C VAL A 157 -15.00 19.95 2.44
N PHE A 158 -16.09 19.22 2.67
CA PHE A 158 -16.12 17.76 2.61
C PHE A 158 -16.76 17.29 1.32
N VAL A 159 -16.15 16.28 0.67
CA VAL A 159 -16.68 15.62 -0.54
C VAL A 159 -17.25 14.27 -0.14
N ILE A 160 -18.55 14.11 -0.28
CA ILE A 160 -19.30 12.92 0.12
C ILE A 160 -19.62 12.08 -1.12
N GLY A 161 -19.09 10.88 -1.19
CA GLY A 161 -19.27 9.95 -2.30
C GLY A 161 -18.06 9.85 -3.23
N ASP A 162 -18.32 9.62 -4.52
CA ASP A 162 -17.28 9.41 -5.53
C ASP A 162 -16.63 10.73 -5.94
N GLY A 163 -15.31 10.73 -6.11
CA GLY A 163 -14.52 11.94 -6.32
C GLY A 163 -14.20 12.29 -7.77
N GLU A 164 -14.40 11.39 -8.73
CA GLU A 164 -13.87 11.52 -10.10
C GLU A 164 -14.38 12.77 -10.83
N ASP A 165 -15.71 12.96 -10.88
CA ASP A 165 -16.30 14.16 -11.47
C ASP A 165 -16.13 15.36 -10.55
N SER A 166 -16.28 15.16 -9.22
CA SER A 166 -16.20 16.23 -8.22
C SER A 166 -14.88 16.96 -8.23
N ILE A 167 -13.73 16.24 -8.41
CA ILE A 167 -12.41 16.86 -8.35
C ILE A 167 -12.17 17.82 -9.51
N ILE A 168 -12.66 17.49 -10.70
CA ILE A 168 -12.54 18.38 -11.87
C ILE A 168 -13.46 19.60 -11.71
N GLU A 169 -14.70 19.41 -11.23
CA GLU A 169 -15.62 20.50 -10.91
C GLU A 169 -15.02 21.45 -9.85
N ILE A 170 -14.37 20.89 -8.81
CA ILE A 170 -13.68 21.67 -7.76
C ILE A 170 -12.58 22.53 -8.39
N CYS A 171 -11.72 21.97 -9.24
CA CYS A 171 -10.66 22.74 -9.90
C CYS A 171 -11.25 23.86 -10.78
N GLN A 172 -12.31 23.60 -11.52
CA GLN A 172 -13.00 24.62 -12.33
C GLN A 172 -13.60 25.76 -11.49
N ILE A 173 -14.12 25.43 -10.29
CA ILE A 173 -14.64 26.46 -9.38
C ILE A 173 -13.51 27.26 -8.76
N LEU A 174 -12.43 26.61 -8.31
CA LEU A 174 -11.24 27.27 -7.79
C LEU A 174 -10.62 28.23 -8.80
N GLU A 175 -10.54 27.85 -10.10
CA GLU A 175 -10.08 28.73 -11.17
C GLU A 175 -10.96 29.99 -11.28
N LYS A 176 -12.30 29.82 -11.29
CA LYS A 176 -13.28 30.91 -11.45
C LYS A 176 -13.36 31.83 -10.23
N THR A 177 -13.07 31.32 -9.05
CA THR A 177 -13.17 32.06 -7.77
C THR A 177 -11.84 32.54 -7.24
N LYS A 178 -10.76 32.43 -8.03
CA LYS A 178 -9.42 32.86 -7.64
C LYS A 178 -9.40 34.36 -7.30
N GLY A 179 -8.86 34.69 -6.13
CA GLY A 179 -8.83 36.08 -5.62
C GLY A 179 -10.13 36.57 -4.98
N MET A 180 -11.19 35.75 -4.93
CA MET A 180 -12.40 36.09 -4.14
C MET A 180 -12.16 35.82 -2.64
N PRO A 181 -12.94 36.47 -1.76
CA PRO A 181 -12.92 36.15 -0.32
C PRO A 181 -13.13 34.67 -0.06
N ARG A 182 -12.43 34.13 0.93
CA ARG A 182 -12.45 32.70 1.28
C ARG A 182 -13.85 32.12 1.42
N GLN A 183 -14.73 32.80 2.17
CA GLN A 183 -16.10 32.32 2.39
C GLN A 183 -16.92 32.26 1.10
N GLU A 184 -16.71 33.17 0.16
CA GLU A 184 -17.39 33.13 -1.15
C GLU A 184 -16.91 31.95 -1.99
N ARG A 185 -15.62 31.61 -1.95
CA ARG A 185 -15.04 30.42 -2.57
C ARG A 185 -15.65 29.15 -1.98
N ILE A 186 -15.78 29.06 -0.65
CA ILE A 186 -16.41 27.93 0.04
C ILE A 186 -17.89 27.82 -0.34
N ASN A 187 -18.62 28.93 -0.37
CA ASN A 187 -20.02 28.97 -0.77
C ASN A 187 -20.21 28.48 -2.22
N ALA A 188 -19.33 28.89 -3.13
CA ALA A 188 -19.36 28.46 -4.52
C ALA A 188 -19.09 26.96 -4.66
N LEU A 189 -18.15 26.42 -3.88
CA LEU A 189 -17.85 24.99 -3.85
C LEU A 189 -19.01 24.15 -3.32
N CYS A 190 -19.77 24.66 -2.34
CA CYS A 190 -20.91 23.96 -1.73
C CYS A 190 -22.26 24.26 -2.39
N LEU A 191 -22.29 25.07 -3.46
CA LEU A 191 -23.53 25.39 -4.16
C LEU A 191 -24.18 24.11 -4.68
N ASN A 192 -25.52 23.98 -4.47
CA ASN A 192 -26.29 22.79 -4.84
C ASN A 192 -25.77 21.48 -4.18
N SER A 193 -25.45 21.49 -2.91
CA SER A 193 -24.95 20.33 -2.13
C SER A 193 -25.78 19.05 -2.31
N SER A 194 -27.09 19.20 -2.58
CA SER A 194 -27.99 18.09 -2.91
C SER A 194 -27.65 17.32 -4.19
N ASN A 195 -26.82 17.90 -5.07
CA ASN A 195 -26.44 17.29 -6.35
C ASN A 195 -24.92 17.12 -6.51
N THR A 196 -24.13 17.90 -5.76
CA THR A 196 -22.68 17.98 -5.93
C THR A 196 -21.88 17.12 -4.96
N GLY A 197 -22.51 16.66 -3.86
CA GLY A 197 -21.83 15.90 -2.80
C GLY A 197 -20.85 16.71 -1.98
N ARG A 198 -20.88 18.05 -2.07
CA ARG A 198 -19.95 18.93 -1.32
C ARG A 198 -20.68 19.61 -0.18
N TRP A 199 -20.09 19.55 1.01
CA TRP A 199 -20.65 20.12 2.24
C TRP A 199 -19.58 20.87 3.04
N SER A 200 -20.01 21.92 3.72
CA SER A 200 -19.18 22.69 4.64
C SER A 200 -19.95 22.99 5.92
N ALA A 201 -19.26 22.95 7.06
CA ALA A 201 -19.85 23.34 8.34
C ALA A 201 -20.26 24.82 8.37
N SER A 202 -19.57 25.72 7.64
CA SER A 202 -19.89 27.14 7.57
C SER A 202 -21.12 27.43 6.69
N VAL A 203 -21.46 26.51 5.78
CA VAL A 203 -22.64 26.65 4.89
C VAL A 203 -23.85 25.90 5.45
N GLY A 204 -23.62 24.75 6.09
CA GLY A 204 -24.66 23.90 6.66
C GLY A 204 -25.54 23.22 5.61
N GLY A 205 -26.73 22.78 6.05
CA GLY A 205 -27.74 22.15 5.19
C GLY A 205 -27.49 20.67 4.93
N ASN A 206 -28.40 20.04 4.15
CA ASN A 206 -28.31 18.63 3.78
C ASN A 206 -27.43 18.44 2.53
N VAL A 207 -26.78 17.30 2.44
CA VAL A 207 -25.95 16.93 1.30
C VAL A 207 -26.34 15.54 0.78
N THR A 208 -26.37 15.37 -0.55
CA THR A 208 -26.57 14.07 -1.19
C THR A 208 -25.23 13.61 -1.78
N LYS A 209 -24.84 12.37 -1.49
CA LYS A 209 -23.58 11.81 -2.01
C LYS A 209 -23.50 11.87 -3.53
N ARG A 210 -22.30 12.13 -4.05
CA ARG A 210 -21.99 12.04 -5.48
C ARG A 210 -21.79 10.59 -5.92
N ILE A 211 -22.18 10.29 -7.18
CA ILE A 211 -21.96 8.99 -7.83
C ILE A 211 -21.26 9.24 -9.16
N ALA A 212 -20.12 8.58 -9.39
CA ALA A 212 -19.42 8.57 -10.68
C ALA A 212 -19.71 7.30 -11.47
N GLN A 213 -19.61 7.41 -12.80
CA GLN A 213 -19.69 6.26 -13.69
C GLN A 213 -18.34 5.56 -13.80
N LEU A 214 -18.36 4.24 -13.90
CA LEU A 214 -17.16 3.43 -14.17
C LEU A 214 -17.07 3.17 -15.67
N SER A 215 -16.17 3.87 -16.36
CA SER A 215 -15.90 3.71 -17.79
C SER A 215 -14.40 3.52 -18.05
N TYR A 216 -14.05 3.18 -19.28
CA TYR A 216 -12.65 3.15 -19.70
C TYR A 216 -11.95 4.51 -19.46
N ASP A 217 -12.66 5.63 -19.69
CA ASP A 217 -12.07 6.97 -19.57
C ASP A 217 -11.82 7.38 -18.13
N THR A 218 -12.64 6.92 -17.17
CA THR A 218 -12.43 7.18 -15.75
C THR A 218 -11.39 6.26 -15.10
N ALA A 219 -10.85 5.28 -15.83
CA ALA A 219 -9.82 4.39 -15.34
C ALA A 219 -8.42 4.95 -15.59
N LEU A 220 -7.51 4.70 -14.67
CA LEU A 220 -6.09 4.96 -14.87
C LEU A 220 -5.47 3.89 -15.78
N LYS A 221 -4.65 4.33 -16.74
CA LYS A 221 -3.80 3.50 -17.60
C LYS A 221 -2.33 3.62 -17.20
N SER A 222 -2.02 4.56 -16.32
CA SER A 222 -0.70 4.76 -15.72
C SER A 222 -0.85 5.55 -14.42
N TYR A 223 0.09 5.38 -13.50
CA TYR A 223 0.19 6.16 -12.27
C TYR A 223 1.63 6.09 -11.73
N PRO A 224 2.03 7.01 -10.84
CA PRO A 224 3.37 6.99 -10.27
C PRO A 224 3.73 5.65 -9.65
N ILE A 225 4.90 5.12 -10.03
CA ILE A 225 5.39 3.82 -9.58
C ILE A 225 6.40 4.07 -8.48
N PRO A 226 6.15 3.60 -7.23
CA PRO A 226 7.11 3.74 -6.15
C PRO A 226 8.42 3.01 -6.47
N PHE A 227 9.53 3.59 -6.07
CA PHE A 227 10.85 2.99 -6.22
C PHE A 227 11.06 1.79 -5.30
N SER A 228 10.46 1.83 -4.12
CA SER A 228 10.43 0.70 -3.18
C SER A 228 9.14 -0.10 -3.29
N THR A 229 9.13 -1.27 -2.65
CA THR A 229 7.93 -2.09 -2.52
C THR A 229 6.89 -1.36 -1.67
N SER A 230 5.69 -1.16 -2.19
CA SER A 230 4.56 -0.58 -1.48
C SER A 230 3.56 -1.66 -1.04
N VAL A 231 2.58 -1.30 -0.20
CA VAL A 231 1.54 -2.23 0.29
C VAL A 231 0.73 -2.85 -0.86
N GLN A 232 0.47 -2.06 -1.91
CA GLN A 232 -0.19 -2.51 -3.14
C GLN A 232 0.80 -2.38 -4.32
N ASP A 233 1.88 -3.17 -4.30
CA ASP A 233 2.91 -3.15 -5.35
C ASP A 233 2.49 -3.96 -6.58
N ARG A 234 1.37 -3.54 -7.19
CA ARG A 234 0.72 -4.22 -8.31
C ARG A 234 -0.12 -3.27 -9.16
N ALA A 235 -0.43 -3.69 -10.39
CA ALA A 235 -1.36 -3.00 -11.26
C ALA A 235 -2.80 -3.23 -10.79
N VAL A 236 -3.50 -2.22 -10.31
CA VAL A 236 -4.85 -2.36 -9.74
C VAL A 236 -5.91 -1.87 -10.72
N VAL A 237 -6.83 -2.75 -11.10
CA VAL A 237 -7.99 -2.46 -11.95
C VAL A 237 -9.25 -2.61 -11.12
N GLU A 238 -9.99 -1.51 -10.88
CA GLU A 238 -11.30 -1.57 -10.26
C GLU A 238 -12.31 -2.09 -11.28
N ILE A 239 -12.85 -3.28 -11.02
CA ILE A 239 -13.80 -3.94 -11.93
C ILE A 239 -15.24 -3.63 -11.59
N ARG A 240 -15.51 -3.30 -10.31
CA ARG A 240 -16.86 -3.10 -9.79
C ARG A 240 -16.82 -2.22 -8.54
N ARG A 241 -17.74 -1.28 -8.44
CA ARG A 241 -18.02 -0.46 -7.25
C ARG A 241 -19.45 -0.70 -6.77
N GLY A 242 -19.61 -0.79 -5.45
CA GLY A 242 -20.87 -1.17 -4.83
C GLY A 242 -21.01 -2.69 -4.63
N CYS A 243 -21.71 -3.10 -3.57
CA CYS A 243 -21.93 -4.50 -3.21
C CYS A 243 -23.42 -4.73 -2.91
N GLY A 244 -24.08 -5.61 -3.67
CA GLY A 244 -25.48 -5.93 -3.49
C GLY A 244 -25.81 -6.89 -2.34
N ARG A 245 -24.80 -7.35 -1.62
CA ARG A 245 -24.97 -8.26 -0.48
C ARG A 245 -25.50 -7.56 0.76
N MET A 246 -25.14 -6.30 0.95
CA MET A 246 -25.65 -5.43 2.03
C MET A 246 -25.57 -6.10 3.41
N CYS A 247 -24.42 -6.69 3.76
CA CYS A 247 -24.18 -7.23 5.09
C CYS A 247 -24.39 -6.13 6.13
N ARG A 248 -25.12 -6.43 7.23
CA ARG A 248 -25.66 -5.42 8.17
C ARG A 248 -24.61 -4.60 8.92
N PHE A 249 -23.34 -5.04 8.96
CA PHE A 249 -22.23 -4.32 9.57
C PHE A 249 -21.42 -3.48 8.59
N CYS A 250 -21.57 -3.71 7.27
CA CYS A 250 -20.61 -3.26 6.26
C CYS A 250 -20.96 -1.88 5.71
N GLN A 251 -20.28 -0.83 6.14
CA GLN A 251 -20.50 0.53 5.63
C GLN A 251 -20.27 0.65 4.12
N PRO A 252 -19.15 0.16 3.53
CA PRO A 252 -18.97 0.23 2.07
C PRO A 252 -20.11 -0.43 1.29
N GLY A 253 -20.69 -1.53 1.79
CA GLY A 253 -21.83 -2.21 1.18
C GLY A 253 -23.11 -1.35 1.09
N HIS A 254 -23.21 -0.26 1.83
CA HIS A 254 -24.34 0.67 1.83
C HIS A 254 -24.00 1.99 1.15
N VAL A 255 -22.88 2.62 1.54
CA VAL A 255 -22.51 3.95 1.07
C VAL A 255 -22.03 3.99 -0.38
N THR A 256 -21.57 2.88 -0.96
CA THR A 256 -21.07 2.81 -2.34
C THR A 256 -22.12 2.38 -3.38
N LEU A 257 -23.36 2.08 -2.95
CA LEU A 257 -24.45 1.77 -3.86
C LEU A 257 -24.82 2.98 -4.76
N PRO A 258 -25.35 2.76 -5.97
CA PRO A 258 -25.71 1.49 -6.59
C PRO A 258 -24.50 0.70 -7.09
N ILE A 259 -24.72 -0.56 -7.45
CA ILE A 259 -23.70 -1.40 -8.09
C ILE A 259 -23.39 -0.85 -9.48
N ARG A 260 -22.09 -0.70 -9.80
CA ARG A 260 -21.59 -0.30 -11.11
C ARG A 260 -20.43 -1.19 -11.50
N GLU A 261 -20.56 -1.85 -12.65
CA GLU A 261 -19.55 -2.74 -13.22
C GLU A 261 -18.96 -2.15 -14.49
N ARG A 262 -17.66 -2.34 -14.69
CA ARG A 262 -17.02 -2.09 -16.00
C ARG A 262 -17.31 -3.24 -16.94
N SER A 263 -17.31 -2.99 -18.25
CA SER A 263 -17.35 -4.05 -19.24
C SER A 263 -16.11 -4.95 -19.17
N ALA A 264 -16.24 -6.20 -19.56
CA ALA A 264 -15.10 -7.12 -19.60
C ALA A 264 -14.01 -6.62 -20.55
N GLU A 265 -14.41 -6.06 -21.69
CA GLU A 265 -13.52 -5.48 -22.69
C GLU A 265 -12.70 -4.33 -22.13
N ASP A 266 -13.34 -3.41 -21.39
CA ASP A 266 -12.64 -2.30 -20.74
C ASP A 266 -11.64 -2.81 -19.70
N ILE A 267 -12.03 -3.78 -18.87
CA ILE A 267 -11.16 -4.35 -17.84
C ILE A 267 -9.91 -4.96 -18.48
N ILE A 268 -10.10 -5.76 -19.54
CA ILE A 268 -8.98 -6.43 -20.25
C ILE A 268 -8.05 -5.38 -20.85
N LYS A 269 -8.59 -4.36 -21.51
CA LYS A 269 -7.82 -3.29 -22.12
C LYS A 269 -7.05 -2.48 -21.08
N ILE A 270 -7.71 -2.05 -20.00
CA ILE A 270 -7.09 -1.31 -18.90
C ILE A 270 -5.96 -2.14 -18.26
N ALA A 271 -6.20 -3.42 -17.98
CA ALA A 271 -5.20 -4.30 -17.36
C ALA A 271 -3.94 -4.42 -18.23
N LYS A 272 -4.11 -4.64 -19.55
CA LYS A 272 -3.00 -4.75 -20.49
C LYS A 272 -2.19 -3.45 -20.59
N GLU A 273 -2.86 -2.31 -20.71
CA GLU A 273 -2.23 -0.99 -20.77
C GLU A 273 -1.50 -0.66 -19.45
N LEU A 274 -2.17 -0.89 -18.32
CA LEU A 274 -1.62 -0.58 -17.01
C LEU A 274 -0.36 -1.41 -16.71
N VAL A 275 -0.40 -2.72 -16.94
CA VAL A 275 0.76 -3.61 -16.78
C VAL A 275 1.91 -3.18 -17.70
N LYS A 276 1.63 -2.91 -18.97
CA LYS A 276 2.63 -2.45 -19.94
C LYS A 276 3.29 -1.14 -19.51
N ASN A 277 2.50 -0.17 -19.07
CA ASN A 277 2.99 1.17 -18.71
C ASN A 277 3.76 1.15 -17.39
N THR A 278 3.31 0.35 -16.41
CA THR A 278 3.89 0.34 -15.06
C THR A 278 5.00 -0.69 -14.87
N GLY A 279 5.00 -1.79 -15.65
CA GLY A 279 5.97 -2.87 -15.53
C GLY A 279 5.76 -3.75 -14.29
N TYR A 280 4.59 -3.71 -13.65
CA TYR A 280 4.27 -4.63 -12.57
C TYR A 280 4.16 -6.07 -13.07
N ASP A 281 4.65 -7.00 -12.26
CA ASP A 281 4.57 -8.45 -12.49
C ASP A 281 3.36 -9.12 -11.79
N GLU A 282 2.49 -8.29 -11.21
CA GLU A 282 1.20 -8.68 -10.64
C GLU A 282 0.14 -7.65 -11.01
N TYR A 283 -1.07 -8.13 -11.35
CA TYR A 283 -2.26 -7.29 -11.45
C TYR A 283 -3.34 -7.74 -10.48
N SER A 284 -4.19 -6.80 -10.06
CA SER A 284 -5.30 -7.06 -9.14
C SER A 284 -6.61 -6.59 -9.75
N LEU A 285 -7.63 -7.44 -9.69
CA LEU A 285 -9.01 -7.09 -10.07
C LEU A 285 -9.76 -6.72 -8.78
N LEU A 286 -9.86 -5.40 -8.53
CA LEU A 286 -10.37 -4.86 -7.27
C LEU A 286 -11.89 -4.69 -7.29
N SER A 287 -12.54 -5.16 -6.23
CA SER A 287 -13.94 -4.86 -5.90
C SER A 287 -14.22 -5.20 -4.44
N LEU A 288 -15.42 -4.87 -3.94
CA LEU A 288 -15.91 -5.33 -2.63
C LEU A 288 -16.30 -6.81 -2.62
N SER A 289 -16.54 -7.41 -3.81
CA SER A 289 -16.91 -8.82 -3.97
C SER A 289 -16.60 -9.27 -5.40
N SER A 290 -15.39 -9.78 -5.64
CA SER A 290 -14.91 -10.10 -6.98
C SER A 290 -15.66 -11.27 -7.63
N ASN A 291 -16.09 -12.25 -6.84
CA ASN A 291 -16.88 -13.39 -7.35
C ASN A 291 -18.30 -13.02 -7.79
N ASP A 292 -18.82 -11.85 -7.38
CA ASP A 292 -20.13 -11.38 -7.82
C ASP A 292 -20.08 -10.72 -9.21
N TYR A 293 -18.87 -10.46 -9.75
CA TYR A 293 -18.70 -10.05 -11.14
C TYR A 293 -18.75 -11.29 -12.06
N LYS A 294 -19.87 -11.44 -12.81
CA LYS A 294 -20.15 -12.69 -13.51
C LYS A 294 -19.12 -13.12 -14.56
N ASN A 295 -18.39 -12.16 -15.15
CA ASN A 295 -17.39 -12.43 -16.19
C ASN A 295 -15.99 -12.65 -15.63
N ILE A 296 -15.82 -12.82 -14.32
CA ILE A 296 -14.49 -12.87 -13.67
C ILE A 296 -13.58 -13.95 -14.26
N ASN A 297 -14.10 -15.16 -14.49
CA ASN A 297 -13.35 -16.27 -15.06
C ASN A 297 -12.89 -15.96 -16.48
N GLU A 298 -13.81 -15.45 -17.31
CA GLU A 298 -13.54 -15.18 -18.73
C GLU A 298 -12.52 -14.03 -18.89
N VAL A 299 -12.59 -13.00 -18.06
CA VAL A 299 -11.61 -11.91 -18.02
C VAL A 299 -10.21 -12.43 -17.65
N ILE A 300 -10.12 -13.28 -16.62
CA ILE A 300 -8.82 -13.81 -16.19
C ILE A 300 -8.25 -14.77 -17.25
N LYS A 301 -9.08 -15.62 -17.87
CA LYS A 301 -8.65 -16.48 -18.97
C LYS A 301 -8.08 -15.67 -20.14
N GLU A 302 -8.77 -14.61 -20.54
CA GLU A 302 -8.33 -13.74 -21.63
C GLU A 302 -6.99 -13.05 -21.32
N LEU A 303 -6.84 -12.55 -20.11
CA LEU A 303 -5.58 -11.93 -19.64
C LEU A 303 -4.45 -12.97 -19.50
N ALA A 304 -4.76 -14.19 -19.07
CA ALA A 304 -3.78 -15.24 -18.90
C ALA A 304 -3.10 -15.67 -20.21
N VAL A 305 -3.75 -15.48 -21.36
CA VAL A 305 -3.16 -15.74 -22.68
C VAL A 305 -1.82 -14.99 -22.88
N ASP A 306 -1.80 -13.71 -22.49
CA ASP A 306 -0.62 -12.86 -22.69
C ASP A 306 0.26 -12.82 -21.43
N PHE A 307 -0.34 -12.92 -20.26
CA PHE A 307 0.34 -12.66 -18.99
C PHE A 307 1.08 -13.86 -18.42
N ASN A 308 0.60 -15.10 -18.66
CA ASN A 308 1.28 -16.30 -18.15
C ASN A 308 2.67 -16.50 -18.77
N GLU A 309 2.84 -16.20 -20.06
CA GLU A 309 4.15 -16.26 -20.72
C GLU A 309 5.14 -15.25 -20.09
N LYS A 310 4.66 -14.06 -19.77
CA LYS A 310 5.43 -12.98 -19.13
C LYS A 310 5.57 -13.13 -17.62
N LYS A 311 5.06 -14.23 -17.02
CA LYS A 311 5.08 -14.48 -15.57
C LYS A 311 4.39 -13.40 -14.73
N ILE A 312 3.36 -12.75 -15.29
CA ILE A 312 2.52 -11.77 -14.61
C ILE A 312 1.39 -12.49 -13.89
N SER A 313 1.34 -12.36 -12.57
CA SER A 313 0.37 -13.04 -11.71
C SER A 313 -0.89 -12.21 -11.50
N VAL A 314 -2.01 -12.88 -11.18
CA VAL A 314 -3.26 -12.22 -10.80
C VAL A 314 -3.50 -12.29 -9.29
N SER A 315 -4.06 -11.21 -8.73
CA SER A 315 -4.55 -11.16 -7.35
C SER A 315 -6.03 -10.82 -7.32
N LEU A 316 -6.78 -11.56 -6.49
CA LEU A 316 -8.19 -11.31 -6.21
C LEU A 316 -8.37 -11.11 -4.70
N PRO A 317 -8.35 -9.86 -4.21
CA PRO A 317 -8.32 -9.58 -2.78
C PRO A 317 -9.63 -9.90 -2.04
N SER A 318 -10.76 -9.87 -2.72
CA SER A 318 -12.10 -9.97 -2.11
C SER A 318 -12.89 -11.18 -2.63
N GLN A 319 -12.41 -12.38 -2.31
CA GLN A 319 -13.12 -13.61 -2.66
C GLN A 319 -14.12 -14.01 -1.57
N ARG A 320 -15.33 -14.35 -2.01
CA ARG A 320 -16.38 -14.87 -1.14
C ARG A 320 -16.39 -16.40 -1.16
N ILE A 321 -16.78 -16.97 -0.02
CA ILE A 321 -16.84 -18.43 0.17
C ILE A 321 -17.97 -19.07 -0.65
N ASP A 322 -19.15 -18.42 -0.70
CA ASP A 322 -20.32 -18.91 -1.45
C ASP A 322 -20.17 -18.85 -2.97
N GLY A 323 -19.20 -18.08 -3.48
CA GLY A 323 -18.79 -18.04 -4.89
C GLY A 323 -17.45 -18.73 -5.15
N PHE A 324 -16.97 -19.57 -4.22
CA PHE A 324 -15.71 -20.26 -4.40
C PHE A 324 -15.77 -21.20 -5.60
N ASN A 325 -14.83 -21.05 -6.53
CA ASN A 325 -14.70 -21.86 -7.73
C ASN A 325 -13.25 -22.33 -7.88
N LEU A 326 -13.05 -23.63 -7.98
CA LEU A 326 -11.74 -24.23 -8.12
C LEU A 326 -11.03 -23.80 -9.41
N GLU A 327 -11.75 -23.63 -10.51
CA GLU A 327 -11.19 -23.12 -11.77
C GLU A 327 -10.57 -21.73 -11.55
N LEU A 328 -11.30 -20.83 -10.90
CA LEU A 328 -10.81 -19.50 -10.55
C LEU A 328 -9.58 -19.55 -9.62
N ALA A 329 -9.60 -20.43 -8.61
CA ALA A 329 -8.47 -20.61 -7.72
C ALA A 329 -7.21 -21.10 -8.46
N ASN A 330 -7.36 -22.04 -9.41
CA ASN A 330 -6.27 -22.54 -10.25
C ASN A 330 -5.74 -21.45 -11.20
N LEU A 331 -6.63 -20.65 -11.80
CA LEU A 331 -6.26 -19.50 -12.62
C LEU A 331 -5.41 -18.51 -11.84
N VAL A 332 -5.83 -18.17 -10.64
CA VAL A 332 -5.08 -17.24 -9.75
C VAL A 332 -3.68 -17.78 -9.40
N GLN A 333 -3.52 -19.10 -9.31
CA GLN A 333 -2.24 -19.72 -8.97
C GLN A 333 -1.38 -20.17 -10.15
N SER A 334 -1.81 -19.89 -11.37
CA SER A 334 -1.11 -20.33 -12.58
C SER A 334 0.35 -19.85 -12.68
N VAL A 335 0.67 -18.70 -12.08
CA VAL A 335 2.00 -18.10 -12.08
C VAL A 335 2.68 -18.19 -10.71
N ARG A 336 1.96 -17.83 -9.63
CA ARG A 336 2.50 -17.80 -8.24
C ARG A 336 1.52 -18.39 -7.25
N LYS A 337 2.02 -19.19 -6.28
CA LYS A 337 1.19 -19.70 -5.19
C LYS A 337 1.03 -18.65 -4.09
N SER A 338 -0.23 -18.34 -3.71
CA SER A 338 -0.56 -17.44 -2.62
C SER A 338 -1.40 -18.13 -1.55
N THR A 339 -1.39 -17.58 -0.34
CA THR A 339 -2.30 -18.03 0.73
C THR A 339 -3.71 -17.55 0.43
N MET A 340 -4.69 -18.45 0.47
CA MET A 340 -6.09 -18.11 0.25
C MET A 340 -6.67 -17.46 1.51
N THR A 341 -7.35 -16.33 1.32
CA THR A 341 -8.04 -15.60 2.39
C THR A 341 -9.55 -15.73 2.21
N LEU A 342 -10.23 -16.13 3.26
CA LEU A 342 -11.69 -16.32 3.32
C LEU A 342 -12.27 -15.53 4.48
N ALA A 343 -13.43 -14.90 4.29
CA ALA A 343 -14.07 -14.05 5.29
C ALA A 343 -15.49 -14.56 5.67
N PRO A 344 -15.63 -15.54 6.55
CA PRO A 344 -16.93 -15.95 7.09
C PRO A 344 -17.58 -14.88 7.97
N GLU A 345 -16.77 -14.02 8.60
CA GLU A 345 -17.06 -12.93 9.53
C GLU A 345 -17.60 -13.42 10.90
N ALA A 346 -18.36 -14.50 10.98
CA ALA A 346 -18.86 -15.06 12.23
C ALA A 346 -18.69 -16.59 12.26
N GLY A 347 -18.36 -17.13 13.42
CA GLY A 347 -18.14 -18.56 13.64
C GLY A 347 -19.43 -19.37 13.64
N SER A 348 -20.47 -18.87 14.31
CA SER A 348 -21.77 -19.53 14.41
C SER A 348 -22.69 -19.21 13.23
N GLN A 349 -23.57 -20.16 12.87
CA GLN A 349 -24.59 -19.90 11.85
C GLN A 349 -25.58 -18.83 12.31
N ARG A 350 -25.93 -18.82 13.58
CA ARG A 350 -26.77 -17.80 14.20
C ARG A 350 -26.22 -16.39 13.93
N LEU A 351 -24.95 -16.14 14.25
CA LEU A 351 -24.34 -14.83 14.01
C LEU A 351 -24.20 -14.51 12.52
N ARG A 352 -23.89 -15.49 11.65
CA ARG A 352 -23.92 -15.27 10.19
C ARG A 352 -25.29 -14.81 9.70
N ASN A 353 -26.38 -15.32 10.30
CA ASN A 353 -27.73 -14.85 10.01
C ASN A 353 -27.97 -13.42 10.54
N VAL A 354 -27.51 -13.12 11.77
CA VAL A 354 -27.59 -11.77 12.37
C VAL A 354 -26.92 -10.73 11.46
N ILE A 355 -25.72 -11.01 10.96
CA ILE A 355 -24.97 -10.09 10.10
C ILE A 355 -25.37 -10.17 8.62
N LYS A 356 -26.30 -11.04 8.24
CA LYS A 356 -26.77 -11.26 6.85
C LYS A 356 -25.61 -11.64 5.91
N LYS A 357 -24.75 -12.59 6.35
CA LYS A 357 -23.56 -12.98 5.54
C LYS A 357 -23.94 -13.96 4.42
N ASN A 358 -25.10 -14.64 4.50
CA ASN A 358 -25.59 -15.60 3.50
C ASN A 358 -24.60 -16.73 3.17
N ILE A 359 -23.92 -17.28 4.17
CA ILE A 359 -22.93 -18.36 4.03
C ILE A 359 -23.27 -19.47 5.01
N THR A 360 -23.29 -20.71 4.54
CA THR A 360 -23.47 -21.89 5.39
C THR A 360 -22.14 -22.41 5.93
N GLU A 361 -22.17 -23.15 7.03
CA GLU A 361 -20.99 -23.84 7.57
C GLU A 361 -20.42 -24.83 6.56
N GLU A 362 -21.30 -25.58 5.87
CA GLU A 362 -20.88 -26.55 4.88
C GLU A 362 -20.12 -25.89 3.72
N GLN A 363 -20.55 -24.72 3.26
CA GLN A 363 -19.82 -23.96 2.23
C GLN A 363 -18.41 -23.59 2.70
N ILE A 364 -18.23 -23.21 3.99
CA ILE A 364 -16.92 -22.89 4.55
C ILE A 364 -16.03 -24.14 4.54
N ILE A 365 -16.56 -25.27 5.05
CA ILE A 365 -15.83 -26.53 5.11
C ILE A 365 -15.45 -26.99 3.69
N ASN A 366 -16.40 -26.98 2.75
CA ASN A 366 -16.19 -27.41 1.38
C ASN A 366 -15.15 -26.53 0.65
N ALA A 367 -15.18 -25.22 0.81
CA ALA A 367 -14.18 -24.33 0.24
C ALA A 367 -12.76 -24.69 0.72
N VAL A 368 -12.57 -24.91 2.02
CA VAL A 368 -11.25 -25.24 2.58
C VAL A 368 -10.81 -26.64 2.19
N THR A 369 -11.69 -27.62 2.19
CA THR A 369 -11.34 -29.00 1.78
C THR A 369 -10.99 -29.09 0.32
N THR A 370 -11.73 -28.37 -0.55
CA THR A 370 -11.41 -28.27 -1.98
C THR A 370 -10.04 -27.63 -2.20
N LEU A 371 -9.72 -26.55 -1.49
CA LEU A 371 -8.38 -25.97 -1.51
C LEU A 371 -7.32 -26.99 -1.10
N TYR A 372 -7.56 -27.68 0.02
CA TYR A 372 -6.61 -28.65 0.55
C TYR A 372 -6.33 -29.83 -0.42
N GLU A 373 -7.37 -30.36 -1.05
CA GLU A 373 -7.28 -31.40 -2.07
C GLU A 373 -6.45 -31.00 -3.29
N ASN A 374 -6.41 -29.69 -3.59
CA ASN A 374 -5.68 -29.10 -4.71
C ASN A 374 -4.34 -28.46 -4.31
N GLY A 375 -3.79 -28.89 -3.15
CA GLY A 375 -2.42 -28.61 -2.75
C GLY A 375 -2.18 -27.36 -1.92
N TRP A 376 -3.24 -26.68 -1.43
CA TRP A 376 -3.08 -25.63 -0.44
C TRP A 376 -2.84 -26.24 0.94
N SER A 377 -1.85 -25.71 1.65
CA SER A 377 -1.51 -26.12 3.01
C SER A 377 -1.87 -25.07 4.06
N ARG A 378 -2.32 -23.90 3.64
CA ARG A 378 -2.64 -22.77 4.53
C ARG A 378 -3.88 -22.04 4.07
N VAL A 379 -4.74 -21.63 5.04
CA VAL A 379 -5.88 -20.74 4.83
C VAL A 379 -5.89 -19.67 5.91
N LYS A 380 -6.24 -18.45 5.51
CA LYS A 380 -6.43 -17.32 6.43
C LYS A 380 -7.92 -16.98 6.51
N PHE A 381 -8.44 -16.93 7.72
CA PHE A 381 -9.81 -16.50 7.99
C PHE A 381 -9.84 -15.11 8.63
N TYR A 382 -10.85 -14.33 8.21
CA TYR A 382 -11.26 -13.13 8.93
C TYR A 382 -12.59 -13.35 9.63
N PHE A 383 -12.63 -13.00 10.91
CA PHE A 383 -13.82 -12.98 11.74
C PHE A 383 -13.92 -11.65 12.49
N ILE A 384 -15.14 -11.32 12.90
CA ILE A 384 -15.44 -10.15 13.71
C ILE A 384 -15.85 -10.64 15.10
N CYS A 385 -15.25 -10.08 16.15
CA CYS A 385 -15.61 -10.25 17.53
C CYS A 385 -16.39 -9.02 18.02
N GLY A 386 -17.30 -9.22 18.97
CA GLY A 386 -18.14 -8.14 19.50
C GLY A 386 -19.35 -7.83 18.61
N LEU A 387 -19.80 -8.77 17.82
CA LEU A 387 -21.03 -8.62 17.02
C LEU A 387 -22.26 -8.44 17.95
N PRO A 388 -23.29 -7.69 17.52
CA PRO A 388 -24.53 -7.58 18.29
C PRO A 388 -25.07 -8.95 18.64
N THR A 389 -25.44 -9.15 19.91
CA THR A 389 -25.96 -10.41 20.47
C THR A 389 -24.97 -11.58 20.56
N GLU A 390 -23.68 -11.37 20.33
CA GLU A 390 -22.64 -12.38 20.46
C GLU A 390 -22.52 -12.89 21.90
N THR A 391 -22.33 -14.20 22.05
CA THR A 391 -22.21 -14.91 23.34
C THR A 391 -21.01 -15.85 23.31
N LEU A 392 -20.61 -16.40 24.46
CA LEU A 392 -19.55 -17.41 24.56
C LEU A 392 -19.89 -18.68 23.76
N GLN A 393 -21.18 -19.04 23.63
CA GLN A 393 -21.58 -20.16 22.78
C GLN A 393 -21.19 -19.97 21.32
N ASP A 394 -21.19 -18.73 20.79
CA ASP A 394 -20.73 -18.44 19.42
C ASP A 394 -19.22 -18.67 19.26
N MET A 395 -18.45 -18.50 20.35
CA MET A 395 -17.02 -18.85 20.39
C MET A 395 -16.81 -20.37 20.41
N ASP A 396 -17.67 -21.12 21.13
CA ASP A 396 -17.67 -22.59 21.09
C ASP A 396 -17.91 -23.09 19.66
N GLU A 397 -18.94 -22.55 18.98
CA GLU A 397 -19.25 -22.91 17.58
C GLU A 397 -18.11 -22.56 16.63
N MET A 398 -17.43 -21.42 16.83
CA MET A 398 -16.26 -21.04 16.04
C MET A 398 -15.10 -22.03 16.23
N ALA A 399 -14.82 -22.44 17.46
CA ALA A 399 -13.79 -23.44 17.74
C ALA A 399 -14.17 -24.81 17.13
N GLU A 400 -15.46 -25.18 17.20
CA GLU A 400 -15.96 -26.41 16.60
C GLU A 400 -15.87 -26.40 15.07
N LEU A 401 -16.13 -25.26 14.42
CA LEU A 401 -15.90 -25.10 12.98
C LEU A 401 -14.43 -25.40 12.61
N PHE A 402 -13.45 -24.90 13.38
CA PHE A 402 -12.04 -25.22 13.14
C PHE A 402 -11.73 -26.70 13.37
N ARG A 403 -12.34 -27.37 14.38
CA ARG A 403 -12.20 -28.81 14.62
C ARG A 403 -12.73 -29.61 13.43
N ARG A 404 -13.91 -29.28 12.92
CA ARG A 404 -14.54 -29.95 11.75
C ARG A 404 -13.71 -29.78 10.48
N ILE A 405 -13.22 -28.59 10.19
CA ILE A 405 -12.32 -28.35 9.06
C ILE A 405 -11.06 -29.19 9.18
N ARG A 406 -10.40 -29.18 10.34
CA ARG A 406 -9.18 -29.96 10.61
C ARG A 406 -9.43 -31.46 10.51
N TYR A 407 -10.57 -31.93 11.02
CA TYR A 407 -10.96 -33.33 10.91
C TYR A 407 -11.14 -33.78 9.45
N ARG A 408 -11.90 -33.02 8.66
CA ARG A 408 -12.11 -33.28 7.24
C ARG A 408 -10.79 -33.29 6.45
N CYS A 409 -9.94 -32.30 6.65
CA CYS A 409 -8.62 -32.26 6.00
C CYS A 409 -7.74 -33.46 6.41
N ARG A 410 -7.85 -33.96 7.66
CA ARG A 410 -7.14 -35.15 8.13
C ARG A 410 -7.64 -36.43 7.43
N MET A 411 -8.95 -36.55 7.21
CA MET A 411 -9.51 -37.67 6.46
C MET A 411 -9.00 -37.69 5.01
N ILE A 412 -9.10 -36.54 4.32
CA ILE A 412 -8.58 -36.36 2.96
C ILE A 412 -7.06 -36.67 2.89
N LYS A 413 -6.28 -36.23 3.90
CA LYS A 413 -4.86 -36.55 3.99
C LYS A 413 -4.60 -38.05 3.96
N ARG A 414 -5.39 -38.83 4.71
CA ARG A 414 -5.25 -40.30 4.78
C ARG A 414 -5.66 -40.97 3.46
N GLU A 415 -6.78 -40.52 2.89
CA GLU A 415 -7.34 -41.08 1.64
C GLU A 415 -6.44 -40.83 0.43
N LYS A 416 -5.88 -39.61 0.33
CA LYS A 416 -5.05 -39.20 -0.82
C LYS A 416 -3.55 -39.27 -0.59
N GLY A 417 -3.09 -39.70 0.58
CA GLY A 417 -1.65 -39.86 0.90
C GLY A 417 -0.87 -38.52 0.92
N LEU A 418 -1.53 -37.39 1.26
CA LEU A 418 -0.89 -36.08 1.23
C LEU A 418 0.17 -35.95 2.34
N SER A 419 1.32 -35.32 2.02
CA SER A 419 2.43 -35.19 2.97
C SER A 419 2.18 -34.11 4.03
N HIS A 420 1.48 -33.02 3.68
CA HIS A 420 1.25 -31.84 4.52
C HIS A 420 -0.11 -31.86 5.21
N GLY A 421 -0.31 -30.98 6.20
CA GLY A 421 -1.60 -30.69 6.83
C GLY A 421 -2.14 -29.33 6.36
N MET A 422 -3.39 -29.00 6.73
CA MET A 422 -3.97 -27.68 6.52
C MET A 422 -3.75 -26.84 7.79
N ASP A 423 -3.00 -25.73 7.69
CA ASP A 423 -2.86 -24.76 8.77
C ASP A 423 -3.88 -23.63 8.60
N ILE A 424 -4.49 -23.22 9.71
CA ILE A 424 -5.51 -22.20 9.77
C ILE A 424 -4.96 -21.00 10.55
N THR A 425 -4.96 -19.82 9.95
CA THR A 425 -4.73 -18.56 10.66
C THR A 425 -6.04 -17.79 10.72
N CYS A 426 -6.56 -17.58 11.91
CA CYS A 426 -7.72 -16.75 12.16
C CYS A 426 -7.28 -15.35 12.62
N THR A 427 -7.81 -14.30 12.00
CA THR A 427 -7.66 -12.92 12.46
C THR A 427 -9.01 -12.39 12.88
N LEU A 428 -9.10 -11.95 14.15
CA LEU A 428 -10.27 -11.32 14.73
C LEU A 428 -10.13 -9.80 14.63
N SER A 429 -11.05 -9.14 13.92
CA SER A 429 -11.29 -7.71 14.04
C SER A 429 -12.38 -7.47 15.09
N ILE A 430 -12.42 -6.26 15.65
CA ILE A 430 -13.47 -5.88 16.61
C ILE A 430 -14.51 -5.06 15.87
N LEU A 431 -15.78 -5.32 16.13
CA LEU A 431 -16.86 -4.57 15.49
C LEU A 431 -16.80 -3.11 15.92
N VAL A 432 -16.80 -2.25 14.91
CA VAL A 432 -17.07 -0.82 15.07
C VAL A 432 -18.39 -0.50 14.37
N PRO A 433 -19.44 -0.12 15.10
CA PRO A 433 -20.71 0.28 14.48
C PRO A 433 -20.51 1.54 13.62
N LYS A 434 -20.66 1.42 12.31
CA LYS A 434 -20.40 2.51 11.37
C LYS A 434 -21.71 3.21 10.92
N PRO A 435 -21.65 4.51 10.59
CA PRO A 435 -22.77 5.25 10.01
C PRO A 435 -23.35 4.57 8.77
N PHE A 436 -24.64 4.76 8.55
CA PHE A 436 -25.39 4.24 7.39
C PHE A 436 -25.43 2.72 7.26
N THR A 437 -25.20 1.99 8.36
CA THR A 437 -25.40 0.55 8.42
C THR A 437 -26.61 0.23 9.33
N PRO A 438 -27.27 -0.93 9.16
CA PRO A 438 -28.25 -1.40 10.15
C PRO A 438 -27.71 -1.46 11.58
N PHE A 439 -26.38 -1.59 11.75
CA PHE A 439 -25.74 -1.65 13.06
C PHE A 439 -25.40 -0.29 13.66
N GLN A 440 -25.68 0.81 13.00
CA GLN A 440 -25.41 2.18 13.53
C GLN A 440 -26.14 2.49 14.85
N TRP A 441 -27.24 1.81 15.15
CA TRP A 441 -27.98 1.97 16.41
C TRP A 441 -27.50 1.11 17.57
N PHE A 442 -26.73 0.06 17.29
CA PHE A 442 -26.07 -0.72 18.34
C PHE A 442 -24.87 0.04 18.91
N GLY A 443 -24.63 -0.14 20.21
CA GLY A 443 -23.35 0.21 20.84
C GLY A 443 -22.26 -0.81 20.52
N GLN A 444 -21.01 -0.40 20.62
CA GLN A 444 -19.88 -1.33 20.60
C GLN A 444 -19.92 -2.21 21.86
N MET A 445 -19.57 -3.48 21.74
CA MET A 445 -19.47 -4.38 22.90
C MET A 445 -18.40 -3.86 23.89
N PRO A 446 -18.66 -3.88 25.21
CA PRO A 446 -17.66 -3.52 26.22
C PRO A 446 -16.33 -4.26 26.03
N LEU A 447 -15.19 -3.55 26.16
CA LEU A 447 -13.87 -4.13 25.90
C LEU A 447 -13.56 -5.32 26.82
N GLU A 448 -14.09 -5.31 28.05
CA GLU A 448 -13.94 -6.41 29.01
C GLU A 448 -14.57 -7.69 28.44
N LYS A 449 -15.77 -7.58 27.84
CA LYS A 449 -16.45 -8.72 27.20
C LYS A 449 -15.73 -9.18 25.94
N VAL A 450 -15.25 -8.25 25.11
CA VAL A 450 -14.42 -8.58 23.95
C VAL A 450 -13.17 -9.36 24.37
N THR A 451 -12.51 -8.89 25.44
CA THR A 451 -11.34 -9.56 26.02
C THR A 451 -11.67 -10.96 26.51
N GLU A 452 -12.79 -11.11 27.22
CA GLU A 452 -13.31 -12.40 27.69
C GLU A 452 -13.52 -13.37 26.52
N HIS A 453 -14.25 -12.94 25.48
CA HIS A 453 -14.53 -13.74 24.28
C HIS A 453 -13.24 -14.18 23.57
N ILE A 454 -12.29 -13.26 23.36
CA ILE A 454 -11.01 -13.57 22.72
C ILE A 454 -10.20 -14.56 23.55
N LYS A 455 -10.14 -14.36 24.87
CA LYS A 455 -9.41 -15.23 25.79
C LYS A 455 -10.03 -16.63 25.77
N TYR A 456 -11.35 -16.72 25.92
CA TYR A 456 -12.08 -17.96 25.89
C TYR A 456 -11.86 -18.73 24.57
N LEU A 457 -11.96 -18.06 23.42
CA LEU A 457 -11.70 -18.69 22.13
C LEU A 457 -10.25 -19.18 22.01
N LYS A 458 -9.28 -18.42 22.52
CA LYS A 458 -7.85 -18.83 22.51
C LYS A 458 -7.64 -20.10 23.37
N GLU A 459 -8.30 -20.22 24.50
CA GLU A 459 -8.27 -21.42 25.34
C GLU A 459 -8.84 -22.62 24.57
N LEU A 460 -10.04 -22.50 23.97
CA LEU A 460 -10.67 -23.56 23.18
C LEU A 460 -9.81 -24.03 22.00
N VAL A 461 -9.12 -23.09 21.35
CA VAL A 461 -8.31 -23.35 20.15
C VAL A 461 -6.91 -23.86 20.49
N SER A 462 -6.39 -23.60 21.69
CA SER A 462 -5.05 -24.03 22.12
C SER A 462 -4.82 -25.54 21.95
N HIS A 463 -5.87 -26.34 22.06
CA HIS A 463 -5.87 -27.81 21.88
C HIS A 463 -6.05 -28.24 20.42
N ILE A 464 -6.22 -27.32 19.46
CA ILE A 464 -6.42 -27.62 18.03
C ILE A 464 -5.10 -27.37 17.28
N LYS A 465 -4.34 -28.44 17.05
CA LYS A 465 -3.04 -28.33 16.33
C LYS A 465 -3.21 -27.68 14.96
N GLY A 466 -2.36 -26.69 14.65
CA GLY A 466 -2.33 -26.03 13.36
C GLY A 466 -3.41 -24.94 13.18
N VAL A 467 -3.94 -24.40 14.29
CA VAL A 467 -4.81 -23.22 14.31
C VAL A 467 -4.13 -22.13 15.13
N LYS A 468 -4.05 -20.92 14.56
CA LYS A 468 -3.49 -19.72 15.20
C LYS A 468 -4.52 -18.60 15.20
N ILE A 469 -4.69 -17.94 16.37
CA ILE A 469 -5.56 -16.76 16.51
C ILE A 469 -4.69 -15.51 16.63
N ASN A 470 -4.93 -14.54 15.74
CA ASN A 470 -4.47 -13.16 15.84
C ASN A 470 -5.69 -12.27 16.10
N TYR A 471 -5.49 -11.09 16.69
CA TYR A 471 -6.57 -10.13 16.94
C TYR A 471 -6.02 -8.71 16.91
N HIS A 472 -6.92 -7.75 16.60
CA HIS A 472 -6.59 -6.35 16.59
C HIS A 472 -6.54 -5.78 18.02
N GLU A 473 -5.81 -4.71 18.19
CA GLU A 473 -5.74 -3.97 19.44
C GLU A 473 -7.16 -3.43 19.79
N GLN A 474 -7.54 -3.56 21.06
CA GLN A 474 -8.93 -3.34 21.46
C GLN A 474 -9.25 -1.88 21.70
N PHE A 475 -8.34 -1.16 22.34
CA PHE A 475 -8.57 0.24 22.66
C PHE A 475 -8.58 1.14 21.43
N THR A 476 -7.74 0.87 20.43
CA THR A 476 -7.79 1.58 19.15
C THR A 476 -9.13 1.37 18.43
N SER A 477 -9.71 0.17 18.54
CA SER A 477 -11.04 -0.11 18.00
C SER A 477 -12.15 0.64 18.75
N GLN A 478 -11.98 0.89 20.07
CA GLN A 478 -12.90 1.74 20.84
C GLN A 478 -12.78 3.20 20.42
N LEU A 479 -11.56 3.71 20.24
CA LEU A 479 -11.33 5.06 19.76
C LEU A 479 -11.90 5.28 18.36
N GLU A 480 -11.75 4.29 17.48
CA GLU A 480 -12.39 4.31 16.17
C GLU A 480 -13.92 4.43 16.29
N ALA A 481 -14.55 3.69 17.22
CA ALA A 481 -15.98 3.80 17.46
C ALA A 481 -16.37 5.18 17.99
N VAL A 482 -15.59 5.76 18.89
CA VAL A 482 -15.78 7.13 19.39
C VAL A 482 -15.73 8.14 18.25
N LEU A 483 -14.68 8.11 17.46
CA LEU A 483 -14.45 9.09 16.40
C LEU A 483 -15.46 8.95 15.25
N THR A 484 -15.79 7.72 14.84
CA THR A 484 -16.72 7.50 13.72
C THR A 484 -18.18 7.81 14.07
N ARG A 485 -18.55 7.76 15.40
CA ARG A 485 -19.91 8.01 15.89
C ARG A 485 -20.10 9.37 16.56
N GLY A 486 -19.00 10.10 16.76
CA GLY A 486 -19.00 11.36 17.46
C GLY A 486 -19.59 12.51 16.65
N ASP A 487 -19.85 13.60 17.33
CA ASP A 487 -20.31 14.86 16.76
C ASP A 487 -19.19 15.92 16.75
N LYS A 488 -19.56 17.18 16.48
CA LYS A 488 -18.64 18.31 16.42
C LYS A 488 -17.88 18.57 17.74
N SER A 489 -18.39 18.12 18.88
CA SER A 489 -17.71 18.31 20.19
C SER A 489 -16.34 17.61 20.24
N LEU A 490 -16.13 16.58 19.42
CA LEU A 490 -14.84 15.89 19.32
C LEU A 490 -13.75 16.72 18.64
N CYS A 491 -14.05 17.84 17.97
CA CYS A 491 -13.02 18.75 17.45
C CYS A 491 -12.05 19.20 18.55
N ALA A 492 -12.57 19.58 19.72
CA ALA A 492 -11.74 19.99 20.86
C ALA A 492 -10.83 18.85 21.37
N TYR A 493 -11.33 17.61 21.35
CA TYR A 493 -10.56 16.44 21.73
C TYR A 493 -9.41 16.16 20.76
N ILE A 494 -9.70 16.16 19.46
CA ILE A 494 -8.70 15.95 18.41
C ILE A 494 -7.63 17.03 18.45
N GLU A 495 -8.03 18.30 18.65
CA GLU A 495 -7.10 19.42 18.80
C GLU A 495 -6.19 19.26 20.03
N ALA A 496 -6.74 18.82 21.16
CA ALA A 496 -5.96 18.61 22.38
C ALA A 496 -4.97 17.43 22.22
N LEU A 497 -5.39 16.34 21.57
CA LEU A 497 -4.51 15.22 21.25
C LEU A 497 -3.33 15.66 20.38
N TYR A 498 -3.61 16.41 19.31
CA TYR A 498 -2.59 16.96 18.44
C TYR A 498 -1.60 17.85 19.22
N LYS A 499 -2.09 18.79 20.05
CA LYS A 499 -1.25 19.66 20.90
C LYS A 499 -0.37 18.90 21.89
N LYS A 500 -0.78 17.72 22.32
CA LYS A 500 0.01 16.79 23.14
C LYS A 500 0.94 15.88 22.34
N GLY A 501 1.03 16.10 21.03
CA GLY A 501 1.96 15.41 20.13
C GLY A 501 1.50 14.03 19.66
N CYS A 502 0.19 13.77 19.59
CA CYS A 502 -0.36 12.62 18.90
C CYS A 502 -0.14 12.79 17.39
N TYR A 503 0.48 11.79 16.78
CA TYR A 503 0.86 11.80 15.37
C TYR A 503 1.11 10.39 14.87
N LEU A 504 0.54 10.00 13.74
CA LEU A 504 0.59 8.65 13.18
C LEU A 504 0.05 7.57 14.16
N ASP A 505 -0.93 7.92 14.98
CA ASP A 505 -1.51 7.03 16.01
C ASP A 505 -2.25 5.81 15.43
N ALA A 506 -2.44 5.74 14.11
CA ALA A 506 -2.89 4.53 13.42
C ALA A 506 -1.86 3.39 13.49
N TRP A 507 -0.61 3.67 13.87
CA TRP A 507 0.48 2.72 13.97
C TRP A 507 0.83 2.44 15.43
N GLY A 508 0.79 1.15 15.83
CA GLY A 508 1.04 0.75 17.22
C GLY A 508 2.38 1.23 17.79
N GLU A 509 3.40 1.42 16.93
CA GLU A 509 4.72 1.94 17.33
C GLU A 509 4.72 3.43 17.71
N TYR A 510 3.72 4.19 17.22
CA TYR A 510 3.57 5.62 17.50
C TYR A 510 2.37 5.94 18.38
N PHE A 511 1.50 4.97 18.61
CA PHE A 511 0.27 5.13 19.38
C PHE A 511 0.56 5.44 20.86
N LYS A 512 0.01 6.55 21.33
CA LYS A 512 0.21 7.07 22.69
C LYS A 512 -1.05 6.89 23.54
N GLU A 513 -1.38 5.65 23.91
CA GLU A 513 -2.62 5.30 24.60
C GLU A 513 -2.89 6.19 25.82
N ASP A 514 -1.86 6.43 26.67
CA ASP A 514 -2.00 7.24 27.88
C ASP A 514 -2.46 8.66 27.56
N ILE A 515 -1.91 9.29 26.53
CA ILE A 515 -2.30 10.64 26.10
C ILE A 515 -3.77 10.68 25.68
N TRP A 516 -4.23 9.67 24.94
CA TRP A 516 -5.63 9.59 24.53
C TRP A 516 -6.57 9.48 25.74
N ARG A 517 -6.23 8.63 26.74
CA ARG A 517 -7.04 8.44 27.96
C ARG A 517 -7.03 9.69 28.86
N GLU A 518 -5.86 10.27 29.10
CA GLU A 518 -5.72 11.46 29.96
C GLU A 518 -6.42 12.67 29.35
N THR A 519 -6.27 12.88 28.05
CA THR A 519 -6.92 14.00 27.35
C THR A 519 -8.45 13.88 27.39
N ALA A 520 -8.99 12.69 27.22
CA ALA A 520 -10.44 12.47 27.36
C ALA A 520 -10.91 12.80 28.77
N LYS A 521 -10.17 12.35 29.80
CA LYS A 521 -10.48 12.65 31.22
C LYS A 521 -10.43 14.16 31.51
N GLU A 522 -9.41 14.86 31.04
CA GLU A 522 -9.26 16.31 31.23
C GLU A 522 -10.42 17.10 30.61
N LEU A 523 -10.92 16.67 29.46
CA LEU A 523 -12.04 17.30 28.76
C LEU A 523 -13.41 16.79 29.19
N GLY A 524 -13.47 15.88 30.16
CA GLY A 524 -14.72 15.28 30.62
C GLY A 524 -15.41 14.40 29.56
N ILE A 525 -14.67 13.81 28.62
CA ILE A 525 -15.19 12.98 27.56
C ILE A 525 -15.23 11.52 28.02
N ASP A 526 -16.42 10.95 28.05
CA ASP A 526 -16.61 9.53 28.38
C ASP A 526 -16.50 8.66 27.12
N LEU A 527 -15.28 8.18 26.86
CA LEU A 527 -14.97 7.32 25.70
C LEU A 527 -15.79 6.02 25.71
N VAL A 528 -16.07 5.49 26.88
CA VAL A 528 -16.82 4.23 27.04
C VAL A 528 -18.28 4.48 26.64
N ASN A 529 -18.90 5.51 27.18
CA ASN A 529 -20.29 5.84 26.86
C ASN A 529 -20.43 6.17 25.36
N LEU A 530 -19.53 6.98 24.77
CA LEU A 530 -19.60 7.32 23.35
C LEU A 530 -19.50 6.09 22.42
N ALA A 531 -18.63 5.14 22.75
CA ALA A 531 -18.49 3.91 21.96
C ALA A 531 -19.67 2.94 22.16
N GLN A 532 -20.16 2.80 23.40
CA GLN A 532 -21.12 1.75 23.79
C GLN A 532 -22.58 2.24 23.78
N LYS A 533 -22.82 3.56 23.61
CA LYS A 533 -24.18 4.10 23.57
C LYS A 533 -25.00 3.42 22.47
N GLU A 534 -26.13 2.84 22.85
CA GLU A 534 -27.17 2.44 21.91
C GLU A 534 -28.05 3.65 21.56
N TYR A 535 -28.39 3.79 20.29
CA TYR A 535 -29.33 4.82 19.83
C TYR A 535 -30.70 4.20 19.60
N SER A 536 -31.76 4.99 19.84
CA SER A 536 -33.09 4.67 19.34
C SER A 536 -33.14 4.86 17.82
N THR A 537 -33.99 4.09 17.14
CA THR A 537 -34.24 4.30 15.71
C THR A 537 -34.89 5.65 15.39
N GLU A 538 -35.47 6.30 16.42
CA GLU A 538 -36.09 7.63 16.32
C GLU A 538 -35.08 8.76 16.61
N ASP A 539 -33.91 8.46 17.15
CA ASP A 539 -32.86 9.46 17.42
C ASP A 539 -32.37 10.10 16.10
N VAL A 540 -32.02 11.37 16.19
CA VAL A 540 -31.31 12.08 15.12
C VAL A 540 -29.81 11.80 15.32
N LEU A 541 -29.21 11.15 14.34
CA LEU A 541 -27.80 10.78 14.39
C LEU A 541 -26.92 11.88 13.78
N PRO A 542 -25.65 12.01 14.22
CA PRO A 542 -24.74 13.08 13.73
C PRO A 542 -24.62 13.17 12.22
N TRP A 543 -24.82 12.07 11.49
CA TRP A 543 -24.70 11.97 10.03
C TRP A 543 -26.06 12.01 9.27
N ASP A 544 -27.20 12.17 9.94
CA ASP A 544 -28.55 12.09 9.30
C ASP A 544 -28.81 13.20 8.26
N PHE A 545 -28.01 14.28 8.24
CA PHE A 545 -28.07 15.31 7.19
C PHE A 545 -27.44 14.86 5.85
N ILE A 546 -26.77 13.71 5.81
CA ILE A 546 -26.18 13.15 4.59
C ILE A 546 -27.15 12.13 3.98
N ASN A 547 -27.55 12.38 2.73
CA ASN A 547 -28.35 11.44 1.97
C ASN A 547 -27.46 10.51 1.14
N ILE A 548 -27.37 9.24 1.52
CA ILE A 548 -26.67 8.19 0.76
C ILE A 548 -27.59 7.44 -0.22
N GLY A 549 -28.85 7.77 -0.27
CA GLY A 549 -29.87 7.13 -1.09
C GLY A 549 -30.56 5.94 -0.44
N VAL A 550 -29.99 5.31 0.58
CA VAL A 550 -30.65 4.21 1.32
C VAL A 550 -31.73 4.78 2.24
N ASP A 551 -32.95 4.24 2.17
CA ASP A 551 -34.04 4.67 3.03
C ASP A 551 -33.77 4.33 4.50
N LYS A 552 -33.95 5.30 5.41
CA LYS A 552 -33.85 5.05 6.87
C LYS A 552 -34.79 3.94 7.32
N LYS A 553 -36.01 3.88 6.76
CA LYS A 553 -36.96 2.80 7.03
C LYS A 553 -36.44 1.42 6.67
N TRP A 554 -35.72 1.31 5.56
CA TRP A 554 -35.10 0.05 5.16
C TRP A 554 -33.98 -0.37 6.14
N LEU A 555 -33.12 0.56 6.55
CA LEU A 555 -32.09 0.31 7.56
C LEU A 555 -32.70 -0.12 8.89
N VAL A 556 -33.79 0.53 9.33
CA VAL A 556 -34.54 0.19 10.56
C VAL A 556 -35.13 -1.22 10.47
N ASN A 557 -35.71 -1.59 9.33
CA ASN A 557 -36.22 -2.94 9.13
C ASN A 557 -35.08 -3.99 9.23
N GLU A 558 -33.94 -3.74 8.60
CA GLU A 558 -32.78 -4.64 8.69
C GLU A 558 -32.19 -4.72 10.11
N TYR A 559 -32.28 -3.64 10.91
CA TYR A 559 -31.90 -3.66 12.33
C TYR A 559 -32.83 -4.60 13.15
N TYR A 560 -34.15 -4.50 12.94
CA TYR A 560 -35.08 -5.41 13.63
C TYR A 560 -34.96 -6.85 13.13
N GLU A 561 -34.69 -7.06 11.83
CA GLU A 561 -34.42 -8.39 11.29
C GLU A 561 -33.15 -9.02 11.92
N ALA A 562 -32.12 -8.21 12.21
CA ALA A 562 -30.96 -8.69 12.95
C ALA A 562 -31.33 -9.15 14.38
N LYS A 563 -32.15 -8.36 15.08
CA LYS A 563 -32.66 -8.71 16.43
C LYS A 563 -33.55 -9.96 16.41
N ASN A 564 -34.34 -10.14 15.37
CA ASN A 564 -35.19 -11.33 15.20
C ASN A 564 -34.34 -12.58 14.91
N ALA A 565 -33.36 -12.46 14.01
CA ALA A 565 -32.41 -13.55 13.71
C ALA A 565 -31.63 -14.00 14.94
N ALA A 566 -31.29 -13.06 15.84
CA ALA A 566 -30.62 -13.37 17.08
C ALA A 566 -31.42 -14.27 18.04
N LYS A 567 -32.76 -14.18 18.00
CA LYS A 567 -33.66 -15.01 18.85
C LYS A 567 -33.86 -16.40 18.28
N GLN A 568 -33.54 -16.62 16.98
CA GLN A 568 -33.69 -17.91 16.34
C GLN A 568 -32.40 -18.73 16.56
N LEU A 569 -32.52 -19.82 17.34
CA LEU A 569 -31.46 -20.81 17.53
C LEU A 569 -31.27 -21.71 16.28
N SER A 570 -31.61 -21.22 15.10
CA SER A 570 -31.58 -22.04 13.89
C SER A 570 -30.14 -22.25 13.40
N SER A 571 -29.76 -23.49 13.19
CA SER A 571 -28.54 -23.90 12.49
C SER A 571 -28.67 -23.75 10.97
N GLU A 572 -29.82 -23.37 10.46
CA GLU A 572 -30.07 -23.18 9.04
C GLU A 572 -29.72 -21.75 8.61
N ALA A 573 -29.12 -21.63 7.43
CA ALA A 573 -28.76 -20.35 6.86
C ALA A 573 -30.01 -19.63 6.30
N ASN A 574 -30.23 -18.41 6.75
CA ASN A 574 -31.24 -17.53 6.15
C ASN A 574 -30.64 -16.86 4.89
N ILE A 575 -30.84 -17.50 3.73
CA ILE A 575 -30.33 -17.00 2.45
C ILE A 575 -31.35 -16.08 1.82
N VAL A 576 -31.01 -14.80 1.72
CA VAL A 576 -31.86 -13.76 1.10
C VAL A 576 -31.31 -13.34 -0.25
N PRO A 577 -32.19 -12.91 -1.20
CA PRO A 577 -31.76 -12.41 -2.51
C PRO A 577 -30.81 -11.22 -2.40
N THR A 578 -29.89 -11.11 -3.35
CA THR A 578 -28.97 -9.97 -3.48
C THR A 578 -29.46 -8.98 -4.51
N CYS A 579 -29.02 -7.74 -4.43
CA CYS A 579 -29.43 -6.68 -5.36
C CYS A 579 -29.13 -7.02 -6.84
N GLU A 580 -28.12 -7.86 -7.12
CA GLU A 580 -27.82 -8.34 -8.47
C GLU A 580 -28.95 -9.15 -9.06
N LYS A 581 -29.53 -10.04 -8.25
CA LYS A 581 -30.59 -10.98 -8.67
C LYS A 581 -31.98 -10.38 -8.60
N GLN A 582 -32.27 -9.66 -7.50
CA GLN A 582 -33.58 -9.09 -7.24
C GLN A 582 -33.48 -7.75 -6.53
N CYS A 583 -34.37 -6.80 -6.86
CA CYS A 583 -34.43 -5.54 -6.12
C CYS A 583 -34.79 -5.80 -4.64
N VAL A 584 -33.97 -5.25 -3.72
CA VAL A 584 -34.18 -5.37 -2.28
C VAL A 584 -34.91 -4.16 -1.67
N ASN A 585 -35.43 -3.29 -2.49
CA ASN A 585 -36.21 -2.09 -2.11
C ASN A 585 -35.51 -1.18 -1.09
N CYS A 586 -34.19 -1.03 -1.23
CA CYS A 586 -33.40 -0.21 -0.31
C CYS A 586 -33.54 1.31 -0.53
N GLY A 587 -34.23 1.75 -1.57
CA GLY A 587 -34.45 3.17 -1.89
C GLY A 587 -33.38 3.82 -2.76
N VAL A 588 -32.17 3.29 -2.88
CA VAL A 588 -31.01 3.94 -3.54
C VAL A 588 -31.32 4.40 -4.98
N CYS A 589 -31.89 3.52 -5.79
CA CYS A 589 -32.14 3.82 -7.21
C CYS A 589 -33.13 4.98 -7.41
N PRO A 590 -34.32 4.99 -6.79
CA PRO A 590 -35.23 6.11 -6.91
C PRO A 590 -34.74 7.38 -6.24
N ASN A 591 -34.17 7.29 -5.02
CA ASN A 591 -33.75 8.46 -4.25
C ASN A 591 -32.60 9.24 -4.91
N LEU A 592 -31.71 8.52 -5.59
CA LEU A 592 -30.57 9.11 -6.31
C LEU A 592 -30.78 9.22 -7.81
N LYS A 593 -32.03 8.91 -8.30
CA LYS A 593 -32.39 8.95 -9.74
C LYS A 593 -31.37 8.21 -10.61
N THR A 594 -31.01 7.01 -10.18
CA THR A 594 -29.98 6.18 -10.81
C THR A 594 -30.44 4.72 -10.89
N HIS A 595 -29.60 3.86 -11.42
CA HIS A 595 -29.86 2.41 -11.48
C HIS A 595 -28.57 1.62 -11.33
N LYS A 596 -28.69 0.34 -11.02
CA LYS A 596 -27.54 -0.57 -11.05
C LYS A 596 -27.07 -0.78 -12.49
N VAL A 597 -25.76 -0.80 -12.69
CA VAL A 597 -25.15 -1.08 -13.99
C VAL A 597 -24.38 -2.39 -13.85
N LEU A 598 -24.84 -3.43 -14.56
CA LEU A 598 -24.18 -4.72 -14.60
C LEU A 598 -23.52 -4.92 -15.97
N ALA A 599 -22.35 -5.52 -16.00
CA ALA A 599 -21.66 -5.85 -17.23
C ALA A 599 -22.48 -6.85 -18.08
N LYS A 600 -22.46 -6.66 -19.39
CA LYS A 600 -22.99 -7.65 -20.33
C LYS A 600 -22.19 -8.95 -20.22
N GLU A 601 -22.80 -10.03 -20.66
CA GLU A 601 -22.10 -11.32 -20.73
C GLU A 601 -20.97 -11.24 -21.75
N TYR A 602 -19.79 -11.73 -21.33
CA TYR A 602 -18.58 -11.75 -22.12
C TYR A 602 -18.16 -13.22 -22.32
N LYS A 603 -17.72 -13.53 -23.51
CA LYS A 603 -17.14 -14.84 -23.85
C LYS A 603 -15.69 -14.63 -24.26
N ALA A 604 -14.77 -15.26 -23.54
CA ALA A 604 -13.36 -15.20 -23.87
C ALA A 604 -13.07 -15.82 -25.24
N SER A 605 -11.99 -15.42 -25.88
CA SER A 605 -11.53 -15.91 -27.16
C SER A 605 -11.30 -17.43 -27.15
N ASP A 606 -11.38 -18.09 -28.32
CA ASP A 606 -11.11 -19.53 -28.43
C ASP A 606 -9.72 -19.90 -27.91
N LYS A 607 -8.72 -19.03 -28.10
CA LYS A 607 -7.37 -19.20 -27.54
C LYS A 607 -7.40 -19.23 -26.01
N ALA A 608 -8.16 -18.33 -25.38
CA ALA A 608 -8.28 -18.24 -23.93
C ALA A 608 -9.09 -19.41 -23.34
N GLN A 609 -10.15 -19.85 -24.03
CA GLN A 609 -10.96 -21.01 -23.60
C GLN A 609 -10.19 -22.33 -23.65
N ASN A 610 -9.30 -22.48 -24.64
CA ASN A 610 -8.46 -23.67 -24.81
C ASN A 610 -7.14 -23.60 -24.03
N LEU A 611 -6.92 -22.54 -23.24
CA LEU A 611 -5.70 -22.38 -22.44
C LEU A 611 -5.63 -23.47 -21.37
N LYS A 612 -4.68 -24.42 -21.54
CA LYS A 612 -4.39 -25.42 -20.52
C LYS A 612 -3.57 -24.77 -19.40
N ILE A 613 -4.16 -24.72 -18.22
CA ILE A 613 -3.45 -24.24 -17.02
C ILE A 613 -2.80 -25.44 -16.36
N GLU A 614 -1.52 -25.65 -16.64
CA GLU A 614 -0.71 -26.63 -15.95
C GLU A 614 0.01 -25.95 -14.79
N ILE A 615 -0.29 -26.35 -13.56
CA ILE A 615 0.55 -26.01 -12.40
C ILE A 615 1.79 -26.90 -12.51
N LYS A 616 2.84 -26.40 -13.19
CA LYS A 616 4.09 -27.12 -13.35
C LYS A 616 4.75 -27.36 -11.99
N ASP A 617 5.15 -28.60 -11.74
CA ASP A 617 6.05 -28.89 -10.63
C ASP A 617 7.48 -28.46 -11.04
N PRO A 618 8.07 -27.45 -10.36
CA PRO A 618 9.40 -26.97 -10.70
C PRO A 618 10.49 -28.02 -10.59
N SER A 619 10.28 -29.07 -9.77
CA SER A 619 11.24 -30.17 -9.62
C SER A 619 11.39 -31.03 -10.90
N LEU A 620 10.42 -30.94 -11.81
CA LEU A 620 10.42 -31.67 -13.10
C LEU A 620 10.99 -30.80 -14.25
N CYS A 621 11.33 -29.53 -14.01
CA CYS A 621 11.87 -28.65 -15.05
C CYS A 621 13.38 -28.86 -15.23
N GLN A 622 13.82 -29.39 -16.38
CA GLN A 622 15.23 -29.69 -16.69
C GLN A 622 15.99 -28.55 -17.41
N GLY A 623 15.46 -27.35 -17.47
CA GLY A 623 16.08 -26.20 -18.16
C GLY A 623 15.11 -25.48 -19.08
N TYR A 624 15.65 -24.70 -20.00
CA TYR A 624 14.86 -23.97 -21.02
C TYR A 624 15.00 -24.69 -22.37
N ASP A 625 13.87 -24.73 -23.10
CA ASP A 625 13.84 -25.26 -24.47
C ASP A 625 14.45 -24.32 -25.50
N LYS A 626 14.67 -23.05 -25.11
CA LYS A 626 15.20 -21.98 -25.94
C LYS A 626 16.60 -21.55 -25.50
N GLU A 627 17.42 -21.13 -26.43
CA GLU A 627 18.72 -20.57 -26.16
C GLU A 627 18.58 -19.25 -25.41
N THR A 628 19.54 -18.95 -24.51
CA THR A 628 19.57 -17.75 -23.71
C THR A 628 20.88 -16.99 -23.92
N TYR A 629 20.82 -15.67 -23.89
CA TYR A 629 21.94 -14.77 -24.12
C TYR A 629 22.14 -13.89 -22.88
N LYS A 630 23.38 -13.76 -22.45
CA LYS A 630 23.73 -13.02 -21.23
C LYS A 630 24.46 -11.74 -21.58
N TYR A 631 24.02 -10.62 -21.00
CA TYR A 631 24.58 -9.31 -21.21
C TYR A 631 25.02 -8.72 -19.88
N ARG A 632 26.19 -8.05 -19.86
CA ARG A 632 26.65 -7.23 -18.74
C ARG A 632 26.54 -5.77 -19.13
N LEU A 633 25.81 -5.01 -18.30
CA LEU A 633 25.61 -3.59 -18.43
C LEU A 633 26.49 -2.87 -17.39
N LYS A 634 27.14 -1.77 -17.79
CA LYS A 634 27.77 -0.79 -16.90
C LYS A 634 26.89 0.45 -16.89
N LEU A 635 26.35 0.83 -15.71
CA LEU A 635 25.34 1.85 -15.55
C LEU A 635 25.79 2.92 -14.56
N THR A 636 25.23 4.14 -14.68
CA THR A 636 25.34 5.13 -13.62
C THR A 636 24.17 4.96 -12.62
N LYS A 637 24.38 5.38 -11.35
CA LYS A 637 23.38 5.56 -10.32
C LYS A 637 23.65 6.91 -9.65
N THR A 638 23.04 7.97 -10.16
CA THR A 638 23.35 9.36 -9.76
C THR A 638 22.09 10.17 -9.47
N GLY A 639 22.24 11.36 -8.93
CA GLY A 639 21.14 12.28 -8.61
C GLY A 639 20.22 11.72 -7.53
N ILE A 640 18.91 11.70 -7.80
CA ILE A 640 17.92 11.18 -6.81
C ILE A 640 18.11 9.69 -6.52
N LEU A 641 18.77 8.93 -7.40
CA LEU A 641 18.98 7.50 -7.20
C LEU A 641 19.92 7.20 -6.02
N LYS A 642 20.72 8.18 -5.55
CA LYS A 642 21.53 8.01 -4.33
C LYS A 642 20.70 7.75 -3.07
N TYR A 643 19.43 8.18 -3.07
CA TYR A 643 18.47 7.98 -1.97
C TYR A 643 17.78 6.61 -1.98
N PHE A 644 18.16 5.69 -2.91
CA PHE A 644 17.60 4.35 -3.00
C PHE A 644 18.57 3.33 -2.40
N SER A 645 18.00 2.42 -1.60
CA SER A 645 18.73 1.23 -1.18
C SER A 645 19.06 0.34 -2.40
N HIS A 646 19.96 -0.62 -2.21
CA HIS A 646 20.28 -1.58 -3.26
C HIS A 646 19.05 -2.39 -3.74
N LEU A 647 18.17 -2.77 -2.81
CA LEU A 647 16.95 -3.51 -3.14
C LEU A 647 15.92 -2.63 -3.89
N ASP A 648 15.79 -1.36 -3.50
CA ASP A 648 14.91 -0.42 -4.20
C ASP A 648 15.39 -0.18 -5.64
N TRP A 649 16.71 -0.04 -5.81
CA TRP A 649 17.35 0.06 -7.12
C TRP A 649 17.11 -1.19 -7.97
N GLN A 650 17.24 -2.38 -7.39
CA GLN A 650 16.95 -3.64 -8.08
C GLN A 650 15.49 -3.73 -8.52
N ASN A 651 14.54 -3.40 -7.64
CA ASN A 651 13.11 -3.38 -7.97
C ASN A 651 12.79 -2.38 -9.09
N THR A 652 13.40 -1.20 -9.04
CA THR A 652 13.26 -0.15 -10.07
C THR A 652 13.76 -0.64 -11.42
N PHE A 653 14.91 -1.32 -11.44
CA PHE A 653 15.47 -1.90 -12.65
C PHE A 653 14.60 -3.03 -13.22
N PHE A 654 14.05 -3.90 -12.37
CA PHE A 654 13.11 -4.96 -12.80
C PHE A 654 11.83 -4.38 -13.42
N LYS A 655 11.25 -3.36 -12.81
CA LYS A 655 10.09 -2.65 -13.37
C LYS A 655 10.45 -1.97 -14.70
N SER A 656 11.66 -1.44 -14.83
CA SER A 656 12.15 -0.89 -16.11
C SER A 656 12.25 -1.96 -17.19
N LEU A 657 12.84 -3.12 -16.91
CA LEU A 657 12.87 -4.25 -17.82
C LEU A 657 11.47 -4.70 -18.26
N SER A 658 10.54 -4.83 -17.30
CA SER A 658 9.16 -5.24 -17.59
C SER A 658 8.39 -4.27 -18.48
N ARG A 659 8.81 -3.01 -18.56
CA ARG A 659 8.22 -1.98 -19.43
C ARG A 659 8.76 -2.04 -20.86
N THR A 660 9.78 -2.85 -21.12
CA THR A 660 10.29 -3.12 -22.47
C THR A 660 9.50 -4.28 -23.12
N ASP A 661 9.82 -4.50 -24.39
CA ASP A 661 9.38 -5.69 -25.15
C ASP A 661 10.40 -6.85 -25.11
N LEU A 662 11.39 -6.79 -24.20
CA LEU A 662 12.42 -7.80 -24.05
C LEU A 662 11.88 -9.09 -23.44
N ASN A 663 12.30 -10.23 -23.96
CA ASN A 663 11.96 -11.55 -23.43
C ASN A 663 12.97 -11.96 -22.36
N VAL A 664 12.75 -11.49 -21.12
CA VAL A 664 13.63 -11.77 -19.98
C VAL A 664 13.50 -13.23 -19.55
N VAL A 665 14.61 -13.87 -19.20
CA VAL A 665 14.62 -15.22 -18.65
C VAL A 665 14.23 -15.19 -17.16
N TYR A 666 13.36 -16.13 -16.75
CA TYR A 666 12.92 -16.26 -15.35
C TYR A 666 13.46 -17.56 -14.73
N SER A 667 13.63 -17.60 -13.42
CA SER A 667 13.91 -18.83 -12.69
C SER A 667 12.76 -19.84 -12.82
N LEU A 668 13.08 -21.13 -12.71
CA LEU A 668 12.11 -22.24 -12.87
C LEU A 668 11.44 -22.66 -11.54
N GLY A 669 11.49 -21.80 -10.50
CA GLY A 669 10.90 -22.08 -9.19
C GLY A 669 9.37 -21.84 -9.13
N TYR A 670 8.76 -22.15 -7.97
CA TYR A 670 7.34 -21.85 -7.67
C TYR A 670 7.01 -20.35 -7.69
N ASN A 671 8.00 -19.51 -7.44
CA ASN A 671 7.92 -18.05 -7.54
C ASN A 671 8.98 -17.59 -8.55
N PRO A 672 8.65 -17.57 -9.86
CA PRO A 672 9.58 -17.17 -10.89
C PRO A 672 10.13 -15.76 -10.65
N SER A 673 11.44 -15.57 -10.68
CA SER A 673 12.12 -14.27 -10.62
C SER A 673 12.96 -14.06 -11.87
N MET A 674 13.10 -12.82 -12.32
CA MET A 674 13.96 -12.48 -13.45
C MET A 674 15.39 -12.92 -13.17
N LYS A 675 16.07 -13.49 -14.16
CA LYS A 675 17.51 -13.80 -14.09
C LYS A 675 18.32 -12.54 -14.35
N VAL A 676 18.36 -11.71 -13.34
CA VAL A 676 19.16 -10.49 -13.30
C VAL A 676 20.03 -10.55 -12.05
N SER A 677 21.32 -10.33 -12.21
CA SER A 677 22.28 -10.23 -11.11
C SER A 677 22.83 -8.83 -11.06
N MET A 678 22.66 -8.15 -9.94
CA MET A 678 23.28 -6.85 -9.72
C MET A 678 24.61 -7.04 -8.97
N GLY A 679 25.55 -6.18 -9.26
CA GLY A 679 26.86 -6.19 -8.62
C GLY A 679 26.83 -5.88 -7.14
N VAL A 680 28.01 -5.64 -6.58
CA VAL A 680 28.19 -5.35 -5.15
C VAL A 680 27.30 -4.19 -4.69
N ALA A 681 26.53 -4.40 -3.64
CA ALA A 681 25.61 -3.41 -3.12
C ALA A 681 26.26 -2.05 -2.88
N LEU A 682 25.66 -0.99 -3.39
CA LEU A 682 26.05 0.38 -3.12
C LEU A 682 25.31 0.85 -1.86
N PRO A 683 26.03 1.47 -0.89
CA PRO A 683 25.38 2.08 0.27
C PRO A 683 24.33 3.11 -0.10
N LEU A 684 23.37 3.34 0.80
CA LEU A 684 22.44 4.45 0.70
C LEU A 684 23.23 5.78 0.71
N PHE A 685 22.76 6.80 0.05
CA PHE A 685 23.37 8.11 -0.16
C PHE A 685 24.65 8.13 -1.04
N CYS A 686 25.05 6.98 -1.58
CA CYS A 686 26.18 6.91 -2.49
C CYS A 686 25.72 6.94 -3.96
N GLU A 687 26.42 7.72 -4.77
CA GLU A 687 26.33 7.68 -6.22
C GLU A 687 27.30 6.65 -6.81
N SER A 688 27.08 6.29 -8.08
CA SER A 688 28.01 5.44 -8.83
C SER A 688 28.01 5.77 -10.32
N ASP A 689 29.20 5.72 -10.92
CA ASP A 689 29.41 5.82 -12.38
C ASP A 689 29.64 4.43 -13.00
N CYS A 690 29.59 3.33 -12.25
CA CYS A 690 30.08 2.04 -12.72
C CYS A 690 29.29 0.83 -12.20
N GLU A 691 27.98 0.96 -11.93
CA GLU A 691 27.17 -0.17 -11.48
C GLU A 691 27.13 -1.27 -12.55
N LEU A 692 27.42 -2.51 -12.15
CA LEU A 692 27.41 -3.67 -13.03
C LEU A 692 26.12 -4.48 -12.84
N VAL A 693 25.45 -4.81 -13.95
CA VAL A 693 24.21 -5.59 -13.96
C VAL A 693 24.28 -6.64 -15.07
N ASP A 694 24.15 -7.91 -14.70
CA ASP A 694 24.00 -9.01 -15.66
C ASP A 694 22.52 -9.31 -15.89
N VAL A 695 22.11 -9.37 -17.17
CA VAL A 695 20.73 -9.69 -17.58
C VAL A 695 20.77 -10.87 -18.53
N GLU A 696 19.87 -11.85 -18.33
CA GLU A 696 19.71 -13.02 -19.21
C GLU A 696 18.41 -12.88 -20.02
N LEU A 697 18.51 -12.93 -21.35
CA LEU A 697 17.41 -12.76 -22.28
C LEU A 697 17.27 -13.99 -23.20
N PHE A 698 16.06 -14.22 -23.73
CA PHE A 698 15.85 -15.11 -24.88
C PHE A 698 16.15 -14.42 -26.22
N ASP A 699 16.23 -13.11 -26.22
CA ASP A 699 16.52 -12.31 -27.40
C ASP A 699 18.04 -12.25 -27.66
N ASN A 700 18.45 -12.53 -28.89
CA ASN A 700 19.83 -12.32 -29.34
C ASN A 700 19.93 -10.92 -29.97
N LEU A 701 20.46 -9.96 -29.21
CA LEU A 701 20.53 -8.55 -29.57
C LEU A 701 21.97 -8.06 -29.63
N THR A 702 22.23 -7.08 -30.49
CA THR A 702 23.47 -6.30 -30.38
C THR A 702 23.44 -5.39 -29.16
N PRO A 703 24.60 -4.98 -28.60
CA PRO A 703 24.66 -4.04 -27.51
C PRO A 703 23.89 -2.72 -27.79
N GLU A 704 23.93 -2.24 -29.01
CA GLU A 704 23.26 -1.02 -29.49
C GLU A 704 21.74 -1.15 -29.48
N GLU A 705 21.20 -2.30 -29.97
CA GLU A 705 19.77 -2.57 -29.93
C GLU A 705 19.25 -2.66 -28.51
N LEU A 706 19.97 -3.37 -27.64
CA LEU A 706 19.62 -3.49 -26.22
C LEU A 706 19.65 -2.13 -25.52
N LYS A 707 20.67 -1.30 -25.81
CA LYS A 707 20.80 0.05 -25.27
C LYS A 707 19.61 0.92 -25.65
N LEU A 708 19.22 0.95 -26.92
CA LEU A 708 18.09 1.74 -27.41
C LEU A 708 16.74 1.35 -26.76
N LYS A 709 16.56 0.07 -26.44
CA LYS A 709 15.34 -0.41 -25.75
C LYS A 709 15.31 0.01 -24.26
N LEU A 710 16.45 -0.08 -23.58
CA LEU A 710 16.55 0.21 -22.16
C LEU A 710 16.54 1.72 -21.84
N GLU A 711 17.22 2.54 -22.63
CA GLU A 711 17.31 4.00 -22.39
C GLU A 711 15.92 4.69 -22.34
N LYS A 712 14.90 4.12 -22.99
CA LYS A 712 13.53 4.64 -23.00
C LYS A 712 12.80 4.45 -21.66
N VAL A 713 13.27 3.55 -20.82
CA VAL A 713 12.56 3.11 -19.62
C VAL A 713 13.36 3.23 -18.33
N LEU A 714 14.66 3.52 -18.43
CA LEU A 714 15.51 3.74 -17.25
C LEU A 714 15.18 5.08 -16.58
N PRO A 715 15.27 5.17 -15.22
CA PRO A 715 15.03 6.40 -14.50
C PRO A 715 16.09 7.47 -14.78
N GLU A 716 15.75 8.73 -14.51
CA GLU A 716 16.71 9.82 -14.52
C GLU A 716 17.87 9.50 -13.55
N GLY A 717 19.11 9.81 -13.95
CA GLY A 717 20.31 9.45 -13.18
C GLY A 717 20.87 8.06 -13.48
N CYS A 718 20.14 7.21 -14.25
CA CYS A 718 20.63 5.93 -14.73
C CYS A 718 20.94 6.00 -16.22
N LYS A 719 22.23 6.03 -16.58
CA LYS A 719 22.70 6.02 -17.97
C LYS A 719 23.47 4.74 -18.25
N ILE A 720 23.34 4.23 -19.47
CA ILE A 720 24.12 3.06 -19.92
C ILE A 720 25.47 3.56 -20.44
N ILE A 721 26.54 3.15 -19.76
CA ILE A 721 27.94 3.46 -20.15
C ILE A 721 28.40 2.48 -21.24
N SER A 722 28.23 1.17 -20.99
CA SER A 722 28.58 0.11 -21.93
C SER A 722 27.70 -1.11 -21.76
N ILE A 723 27.59 -1.92 -22.80
CA ILE A 723 26.98 -3.25 -22.79
C ILE A 723 27.94 -4.21 -23.47
N VAL A 724 28.16 -5.38 -22.88
CA VAL A 724 28.96 -6.46 -23.46
C VAL A 724 28.19 -7.77 -23.42
N ASN A 725 28.30 -8.54 -24.50
CA ASN A 725 27.80 -9.91 -24.52
C ASN A 725 28.74 -10.79 -23.69
N LEU A 726 28.18 -11.61 -22.84
CA LEU A 726 28.95 -12.53 -22.00
C LEU A 726 28.85 -13.97 -22.51
N ASP A 727 29.96 -14.66 -22.45
CA ASP A 727 29.96 -16.11 -22.59
C ASP A 727 29.18 -16.78 -21.43
N LYS A 728 28.58 -17.95 -21.67
CA LYS A 728 27.84 -18.70 -20.63
C LYS A 728 28.72 -19.08 -19.43
N SER A 729 30.02 -19.18 -19.64
CA SER A 729 31.03 -19.45 -18.60
C SER A 729 31.50 -18.23 -17.82
N ALA A 730 31.04 -17.04 -18.18
CA ALA A 730 31.45 -15.79 -17.54
C ALA A 730 31.19 -15.80 -16.03
N LYS A 731 32.20 -15.41 -15.25
CA LYS A 731 32.13 -15.34 -13.79
C LYS A 731 31.08 -14.33 -13.33
N ALA A 732 30.41 -14.61 -12.22
CA ALA A 732 29.50 -13.70 -11.56
C ALA A 732 30.18 -12.38 -11.18
N ILE A 733 29.44 -11.30 -11.13
CA ILE A 733 29.95 -9.96 -10.83
C ILE A 733 30.67 -9.95 -9.46
N ASP A 734 30.11 -10.58 -8.43
CA ASP A 734 30.69 -10.64 -7.08
C ASP A 734 32.07 -11.31 -7.02
N ILE A 735 32.36 -12.21 -7.98
CA ILE A 735 33.65 -12.87 -8.13
C ILE A 735 34.61 -11.97 -8.93
N THR A 736 34.09 -11.19 -9.87
CA THR A 736 34.90 -10.38 -10.77
C THR A 736 35.26 -9.03 -10.13
N ALA A 737 34.29 -8.32 -9.57
CA ALA A 737 34.45 -7.01 -8.96
C ALA A 737 34.96 -7.15 -7.52
N GLN A 738 36.27 -7.11 -7.34
CA GLN A 738 36.93 -7.36 -6.06
C GLN A 738 37.26 -6.09 -5.28
N TRP A 739 37.50 -5.00 -5.97
CA TRP A 739 37.82 -3.70 -5.41
C TRP A 739 37.02 -2.61 -6.09
N ALA A 740 36.77 -1.51 -5.38
CA ALA A 740 36.15 -0.33 -5.96
C ALA A 740 36.82 0.95 -5.45
N GLU A 741 36.97 1.91 -6.35
CA GLU A 741 37.43 3.28 -6.01
C GLU A 741 36.20 4.14 -5.69
N TYR A 742 36.33 4.90 -4.60
CA TYR A 742 35.34 5.88 -4.18
C TYR A 742 35.96 7.27 -4.15
N LYS A 743 35.28 8.26 -4.73
CA LYS A 743 35.49 9.68 -4.56
C LYS A 743 34.63 10.16 -3.40
N ILE A 744 35.25 10.86 -2.45
CA ILE A 744 34.58 11.39 -1.26
C ILE A 744 34.79 12.91 -1.22
N GLU A 745 33.68 13.62 -1.15
CA GLU A 745 33.62 15.08 -1.18
C GLU A 745 32.88 15.60 0.06
N ILE A 746 33.39 16.70 0.64
CA ILE A 746 32.76 17.33 1.82
C ILE A 746 31.53 18.10 1.33
N PHE A 747 30.33 17.76 1.84
CA PHE A 747 29.09 18.46 1.49
C PHE A 747 29.08 19.91 1.99
N ASN A 748 29.36 20.10 3.28
CA ASN A 748 29.34 21.45 3.89
C ASN A 748 30.72 21.89 4.33
N LYS A 749 31.43 22.54 3.40
CA LYS A 749 32.82 23.03 3.61
C LYS A 749 32.94 24.14 4.68
N SER A 750 31.84 24.75 5.11
CA SER A 750 31.87 25.74 6.19
C SER A 750 31.89 25.10 7.60
N LEU A 751 31.41 23.86 7.73
CA LEU A 751 31.41 23.09 9.00
C LEU A 751 32.63 22.19 9.14
N TYR A 752 33.17 21.69 8.02
CA TYR A 752 34.30 20.78 8.01
C TYR A 752 35.14 21.05 6.77
N ASP A 753 36.43 21.25 6.91
CA ASP A 753 37.33 21.63 5.82
C ASP A 753 38.22 20.46 5.33
N PHE A 754 38.89 20.67 4.21
CA PHE A 754 39.72 19.65 3.56
C PHE A 754 40.97 19.29 4.38
N GLU A 755 41.56 20.24 5.08
CA GLU A 755 42.75 19.96 5.91
C GLU A 755 42.41 19.07 7.08
N ASN A 756 41.25 19.24 7.68
CA ASN A 756 40.73 18.35 8.71
C ASN A 756 40.45 16.95 8.15
N LEU A 757 39.86 16.86 6.95
CA LEU A 757 39.65 15.57 6.28
C LEU A 757 40.97 14.86 6.04
N ARG A 758 41.97 15.56 5.52
CA ARG A 758 43.30 15.03 5.24
C ARG A 758 43.99 14.55 6.52
N TYR A 759 44.02 15.40 7.53
CA TYR A 759 44.65 15.06 8.83
C TYR A 759 43.99 13.83 9.46
N ASN A 760 42.67 13.78 9.55
CA ASN A 760 41.93 12.66 10.15
C ASN A 760 42.09 11.38 9.34
N THR A 761 42.08 11.46 8.00
CA THR A 761 42.33 10.31 7.12
C THR A 761 43.73 9.75 7.34
N ASP A 762 44.76 10.58 7.31
CA ASP A 762 46.14 10.15 7.52
C ASP A 762 46.32 9.55 8.91
N LYS A 763 45.74 10.15 9.94
CA LYS A 763 45.75 9.63 11.32
C LYS A 763 45.10 8.25 11.44
N VAL A 764 43.91 8.04 10.89
CA VAL A 764 43.20 6.76 10.96
C VAL A 764 43.93 5.71 10.12
N LEU A 765 44.30 6.05 8.90
CA LEU A 765 44.88 5.11 7.95
C LEU A 765 46.38 4.81 8.18
N SER A 766 47.10 5.59 8.98
CA SER A 766 48.47 5.26 9.42
C SER A 766 48.53 4.17 10.48
N SER A 767 47.39 3.85 11.13
CA SER A 767 47.31 2.79 12.12
C SER A 767 47.58 1.42 11.49
N GLY A 768 48.31 0.55 12.17
CA GLY A 768 48.60 -0.81 11.71
C GLY A 768 47.36 -1.70 11.65
N GLU A 769 46.41 -1.49 12.53
CA GLU A 769 45.11 -2.17 12.62
C GLU A 769 43.99 -1.15 12.78
N ILE A 770 42.83 -1.42 12.15
CA ILE A 770 41.65 -0.57 12.24
C ILE A 770 40.44 -1.48 12.51
N PHE A 771 39.81 -1.31 13.65
CA PHE A 771 38.77 -2.18 14.09
C PHE A 771 37.39 -1.53 13.98
N ILE A 772 36.39 -2.31 13.47
CA ILE A 772 34.97 -2.00 13.60
C ILE A 772 34.26 -3.07 14.42
N GLU A 773 33.23 -2.68 15.16
CA GLU A 773 32.35 -3.60 15.87
C GLU A 773 31.01 -3.74 15.15
N LYS A 774 30.65 -4.96 14.84
CA LYS A 774 29.33 -5.28 14.22
C LYS A 774 28.59 -6.32 15.04
N LYS A 775 27.28 -6.12 15.24
CA LYS A 775 26.39 -7.17 15.79
C LYS A 775 26.11 -8.22 14.72
N ASN A 776 26.37 -9.47 15.05
CA ASN A 776 25.96 -10.59 14.18
C ASN A 776 24.44 -10.83 14.24
N LYS A 777 23.91 -11.77 13.42
CA LYS A 777 22.49 -12.15 13.40
C LYS A 777 21.93 -12.64 14.76
N LYS A 778 22.80 -12.97 15.72
CA LYS A 778 22.44 -13.39 17.09
C LYS A 778 22.60 -12.26 18.11
N GLY A 779 22.88 -11.03 17.67
CA GLY A 779 23.05 -9.86 18.52
C GLY A 779 24.42 -9.75 19.23
N LEU A 780 25.35 -10.66 18.99
CA LEU A 780 26.69 -10.63 19.58
C LEU A 780 27.60 -9.66 18.82
N LEU A 781 28.32 -8.80 19.52
CA LEU A 781 29.32 -7.91 18.97
C LEU A 781 30.51 -8.74 18.42
N LYS A 782 30.90 -8.47 17.19
CA LYS A 782 32.10 -9.03 16.55
C LYS A 782 33.04 -7.89 16.17
N LYS A 783 34.22 -7.90 16.70
CA LYS A 783 35.30 -6.99 16.34
C LYS A 783 36.00 -7.51 15.07
N THR A 784 36.17 -6.66 14.07
CA THR A 784 36.77 -7.03 12.76
C THR A 784 37.79 -5.99 12.38
N ASP A 785 39.04 -6.43 12.08
CA ASP A 785 40.06 -5.55 11.50
C ASP A 785 39.74 -5.29 10.02
N ILE A 786 39.60 -4.02 9.65
CA ILE A 786 39.32 -3.56 8.29
C ILE A 786 40.51 -2.95 7.58
N LYS A 787 41.66 -2.88 8.20
CA LYS A 787 42.88 -2.36 7.56
C LYS A 787 43.24 -3.09 6.27
N PRO A 788 43.13 -4.43 6.17
CA PRO A 788 43.37 -5.16 4.92
C PRO A 788 42.38 -4.83 3.81
N SER A 789 41.22 -4.28 4.18
CA SER A 789 40.15 -3.93 3.21
C SER A 789 40.39 -2.60 2.51
N ILE A 790 41.43 -1.88 2.87
CA ILE A 790 41.82 -0.58 2.29
C ILE A 790 43.09 -0.81 1.46
N LYS A 791 43.00 -0.67 0.14
CA LYS A 791 44.08 -0.94 -0.80
C LYS A 791 45.04 0.23 -0.95
N SER A 792 44.43 1.40 -1.21
CA SER A 792 45.16 2.66 -1.42
C SER A 792 44.26 3.86 -1.22
N TYR A 793 44.84 5.02 -0.98
CA TYR A 793 44.13 6.30 -0.99
C TYR A 793 45.06 7.41 -1.54
N ARG A 794 44.43 8.49 -2.05
CA ARG A 794 45.09 9.70 -2.50
C ARG A 794 44.18 10.91 -2.35
N PHE A 795 44.75 12.08 -2.29
CA PHE A 795 44.05 13.34 -2.30
C PHE A 795 44.25 14.03 -3.65
N GLU A 796 43.22 14.52 -4.27
CA GLU A 796 43.25 15.18 -5.58
C GLU A 796 42.04 16.16 -5.63
N ASP A 797 42.33 17.44 -6.03
CA ASP A 797 41.33 18.52 -6.14
C ASP A 797 40.39 18.65 -4.93
N GLU A 798 40.95 18.70 -3.72
CA GLU A 798 40.22 18.74 -2.45
C GLU A 798 39.27 17.56 -2.20
N ASN A 799 39.47 16.42 -2.88
CA ASN A 799 38.69 15.20 -2.68
C ASN A 799 39.60 14.07 -2.16
N LEU A 800 39.02 13.15 -1.40
CA LEU A 800 39.66 11.89 -1.04
C LEU A 800 39.22 10.80 -2.03
N PHE A 801 40.20 10.17 -2.70
CA PHE A 801 39.97 8.96 -3.50
C PHE A 801 40.52 7.77 -2.71
N ILE A 802 39.69 6.72 -2.55
CA ILE A 802 40.07 5.55 -1.77
C ILE A 802 39.58 4.26 -2.46
N VAL A 803 40.45 3.25 -2.48
CA VAL A 803 40.17 1.92 -3.04
C VAL A 803 39.89 0.93 -1.92
N LEU A 804 38.66 0.41 -1.91
CA LEU A 804 38.13 -0.48 -0.87
C LEU A 804 37.77 -1.86 -1.41
N LYS A 805 37.91 -2.90 -0.57
CA LYS A 805 37.48 -4.26 -0.86
C LYS A 805 35.96 -4.34 -0.96
N THR A 806 35.42 -4.90 -2.06
CA THR A 806 33.98 -4.99 -2.32
C THR A 806 33.47 -6.41 -2.57
N GLY A 807 34.28 -7.26 -3.14
CA GLY A 807 33.90 -8.63 -3.51
C GLY A 807 33.77 -9.59 -2.31
N GLN A 808 33.40 -10.83 -2.60
CA GLN A 808 33.21 -11.86 -1.57
C GLN A 808 34.46 -12.05 -0.69
N SER A 809 34.25 -12.11 0.61
CA SER A 809 35.31 -12.16 1.63
C SER A 809 35.75 -13.59 2.02
N ALA A 810 35.08 -14.63 1.50
CA ALA A 810 35.41 -16.03 1.83
C ALA A 810 35.52 -16.87 0.56
N ILE A 811 36.63 -17.58 0.43
CA ILE A 811 36.84 -18.58 -0.64
C ILE A 811 36.57 -19.95 -0.03
N GLY A 812 35.49 -20.60 -0.48
CA GLY A 812 35.24 -22.02 -0.16
C GLY A 812 36.29 -22.90 -0.85
N LYS A 813 37.03 -23.63 -0.09
CA LYS A 813 37.94 -24.67 -0.64
C LYS A 813 37.15 -25.92 -0.98
N LYS A 814 37.66 -26.70 -1.96
CA LYS A 814 37.06 -27.98 -2.40
C LYS A 814 36.94 -29.02 -1.27
N ASP A 815 37.62 -28.81 -0.15
CA ASP A 815 37.63 -29.66 1.04
C ASP A 815 36.57 -29.29 2.09
N GLY A 816 35.70 -28.31 1.79
CA GLY A 816 34.66 -27.83 2.70
C GLY A 816 35.14 -26.84 3.77
N THR A 817 36.43 -26.44 3.78
CA THR A 817 36.93 -25.40 4.64
C THR A 817 36.80 -24.02 4.02
N THR A 818 36.54 -22.99 4.83
CA THR A 818 36.52 -21.58 4.39
C THR A 818 37.74 -20.87 4.95
N GLU A 819 38.58 -20.29 4.10
CA GLU A 819 39.57 -19.31 4.54
C GLU A 819 38.86 -17.97 4.81
N ALA A 820 39.20 -17.35 5.94
CA ALA A 820 38.73 -16.00 6.22
C ALA A 820 39.39 -15.04 5.21
N GLY A 821 38.64 -14.66 4.18
CA GLY A 821 39.07 -13.67 3.20
C GLY A 821 39.09 -12.26 3.79
N ILE A 822 39.66 -11.31 3.05
CA ILE A 822 39.62 -9.88 3.38
C ILE A 822 38.16 -9.44 3.42
N PRO A 823 37.67 -8.84 4.53
CA PRO A 823 36.27 -8.43 4.65
C PRO A 823 35.94 -7.29 3.66
N ALA A 824 34.75 -7.30 3.08
CA ALA A 824 34.26 -6.15 2.34
C ALA A 824 34.04 -4.94 3.26
N LEU A 825 34.42 -3.75 2.79
CA LEU A 825 34.31 -2.50 3.53
C LEU A 825 33.50 -1.49 2.74
N ARG A 826 32.50 -0.89 3.39
CA ARG A 826 31.69 0.19 2.84
C ARG A 826 32.38 1.53 3.09
N ALA A 827 32.28 2.44 2.12
CA ALA A 827 32.92 3.76 2.20
C ALA A 827 32.29 4.63 3.32
N ASP A 828 30.98 4.58 3.50
CA ASP A 828 30.26 5.29 4.56
C ASP A 828 30.69 4.86 5.97
N VAL A 829 30.90 3.56 6.18
CA VAL A 829 31.40 3.02 7.48
C VAL A 829 32.83 3.49 7.77
N LEU A 830 33.65 3.61 6.74
CA LEU A 830 35.02 4.13 6.93
C LEU A 830 35.01 5.64 7.21
N MET A 831 34.14 6.39 6.53
CA MET A 831 34.03 7.83 6.75
C MET A 831 33.49 8.18 8.13
N GLU A 832 32.59 7.35 8.69
CA GLU A 832 32.13 7.49 10.09
C GLU A 832 33.27 7.35 11.11
N LEU A 833 34.28 6.53 10.80
CA LEU A 833 35.49 6.43 11.64
C LEU A 833 36.46 7.61 11.47
N ILE A 834 36.57 8.15 10.27
CA ILE A 834 37.48 9.25 9.93
C ILE A 834 36.93 10.57 10.46
N ALA A 835 35.65 10.83 10.28
CA ALA A 835 34.99 12.06 10.69
C ALA A 835 33.53 11.76 11.10
N PRO A 836 33.30 11.36 12.35
CA PRO A 836 31.96 11.12 12.88
C PRO A 836 31.06 12.34 12.71
N ASP A 837 29.79 12.12 12.44
CA ASP A 837 28.74 13.16 12.27
C ASP A 837 28.95 14.12 11.09
N VAL A 838 29.93 13.91 10.23
CA VAL A 838 30.15 14.72 9.02
C VAL A 838 29.46 14.05 7.83
N VAL A 839 28.67 14.84 7.11
CA VAL A 839 28.01 14.35 5.89
C VAL A 839 28.92 14.53 4.68
N PHE A 840 29.13 13.44 3.95
CA PHE A 840 29.94 13.40 2.73
C PHE A 840 29.09 13.00 1.52
N ASP A 841 29.38 13.62 0.36
CA ASP A 841 28.93 13.07 -0.92
C ASP A 841 29.93 11.99 -1.35
N ILE A 842 29.45 10.76 -1.46
CA ILE A 842 30.26 9.58 -1.77
C ILE A 842 29.88 9.05 -3.14
N LYS A 843 30.86 8.86 -4.02
CA LYS A 843 30.65 8.35 -5.37
C LYS A 843 31.60 7.19 -5.68
N ARG A 844 31.05 6.04 -6.08
CA ARG A 844 31.83 4.93 -6.63
C ARG A 844 32.21 5.28 -8.08
N THR A 845 33.51 5.36 -8.38
CA THR A 845 34.02 5.80 -9.70
C THR A 845 34.40 4.64 -10.58
N ARG A 846 34.98 3.56 -10.03
CA ARG A 846 35.49 2.41 -10.78
C ARG A 846 35.36 1.12 -9.98
N PHE A 847 35.27 0.02 -10.72
CA PHE A 847 35.50 -1.32 -10.20
C PHE A 847 36.80 -1.90 -10.73
N PHE A 848 37.43 -2.77 -9.94
CA PHE A 848 38.62 -3.50 -10.33
C PHE A 848 38.49 -4.98 -10.00
N ASP A 849 39.19 -5.81 -10.78
CA ASP A 849 39.33 -7.24 -10.48
C ASP A 849 40.33 -7.49 -9.32
N ALA A 850 40.72 -8.76 -9.10
CA ALA A 850 41.66 -9.13 -8.05
C ALA A 850 43.07 -8.61 -8.31
N GLU A 851 43.42 -8.36 -9.57
CA GLU A 851 44.74 -7.90 -10.07
C GLU A 851 44.78 -6.39 -10.26
N LEU A 852 43.70 -5.67 -9.92
CA LEU A 852 43.50 -4.23 -10.09
C LEU A 852 43.35 -3.76 -11.55
N ASN A 853 42.92 -4.64 -12.44
CA ASN A 853 42.48 -4.19 -13.77
C ASN A 853 41.10 -3.58 -13.69
N GLU A 854 40.88 -2.45 -14.36
CA GLU A 854 39.54 -1.80 -14.40
C GLU A 854 38.53 -2.64 -15.19
N LEU A 855 37.29 -2.71 -14.66
CA LEU A 855 36.17 -3.47 -15.24
C LEU A 855 35.23 -2.58 -16.05
#